data_a415878cf1bf187f559df1c603518c6d
#
_entry.id   a415878cf1bf187f559df1c603518c6d
#
_cell.length_a   1.000
_cell.length_b   1.000
_cell.length_c   1.000
_cell.angle_alpha   90.00
_cell.angle_beta   90.00
_cell.angle_gamma   90.00
#
_symmetry.space_group_name_H-M   'P 1'
#
loop_
_entity.id
_entity.type
_entity.pdbx_description
1 polymer ?
#
loop_
_entity_poly.entity_id
_entity_poly.type
_entity_poly.pdbx_seq_one_letter_code
_entity_poly.pdbx_strand_id
1 'polypeptide(L)'
;MARMTQAMRTVIGILATAACYYLATRTAWVLTFPDSKVSLFFPPHAILVAILLLVPTRHWWAYTLAAASSHYLATQQAHWPPLYALQCEAFDAVKYVLTAAGVRAFIKSPFHRITLREAIIFVLIAVVIVPFGTAFWGAAFTVSNHFGTHYWIEWRNLGISNGVTAMVLVPVILIGVHRLFTKAGSAPPSRILEACLLAAGILAVGWVAFNRAPAGPDTSPALLYAPVPLLIWAALRFGPGGISASMLVITILAIWGTMQGRGPFLTQTPEENALALQLFLLMVSTPLVLLAVAIDDERRSKEALRVSEERMSLAAESAQLALWDWDATTDRVWMTEEGRKFFGFELGEPLHYADLARRVHPDDSAVRATAIEHALATGGSYEVEYRVILPDGSVRWIAARGRSPSPDAGDAPPRVLGVSMDITRQKQARIEAQLQREELAHLSRVASLSTLSGSLAHELGQPLGSILSNAQAGQRFMSQDAPDLAEVRAIFADIVGANRRAVEIIDRLRTMLRRGEVLLQPVSVQESLDELLRIAGSDLIARGVAVSNLTTGDIPPAMTDRVQLQQVLLNLIVNACDAMASNRPEDRTLTLLTSIAQNEVRIGVLDCGVGLPDDVETLFQPFHTTKADGLGMGLSICRTLVTAHGGRLWAERRTERGAAFYVALPLAQENAPSTRPPSATSTSPSCEAASPAERSSQVIESSPASS
;
A
#
# COMPACT_ATOMS: atom_id res chain seq x y z
N MET A 1 -30.26 -30.62 3.35
CA MET A 1 -29.48 -31.45 2.42
C MET A 1 -27.96 -31.45 2.67
N ALA A 2 -27.25 -30.30 2.83
CA ALA A 2 -25.79 -30.27 3.05
C ALA A 2 -25.32 -31.03 4.33
N ARG A 3 -26.06 -31.02 5.45
CA ARG A 3 -25.73 -31.77 6.68
C ARG A 3 -25.89 -33.28 6.52
N MET A 4 -26.89 -33.74 5.77
CA MET A 4 -27.11 -35.17 5.50
C MET A 4 -26.00 -35.76 4.63
N THR A 5 -25.50 -35.01 3.64
CA THR A 5 -24.34 -35.41 2.80
C THR A 5 -23.04 -35.49 3.59
N GLN A 6 -22.84 -34.64 4.61
CA GLN A 6 -21.63 -34.68 5.45
C GLN A 6 -21.61 -35.88 6.40
N ALA A 7 -22.75 -36.19 7.02
CA ALA A 7 -22.88 -37.39 7.86
C ALA A 7 -22.65 -38.68 7.03
N MET A 8 -23.22 -38.78 5.85
CA MET A 8 -23.03 -39.92 4.93
C MET A 8 -21.57 -40.07 4.50
N ARG A 9 -20.86 -38.97 4.20
CA ARG A 9 -19.42 -39.02 3.89
C ARG A 9 -18.60 -39.52 5.09
N THR A 10 -18.94 -39.11 6.31
CA THR A 10 -18.24 -39.59 7.51
C THR A 10 -18.47 -41.09 7.70
N VAL A 11 -19.70 -41.60 7.56
CA VAL A 11 -20.02 -43.03 7.67
C VAL A 11 -19.26 -43.84 6.59
N ILE A 12 -19.29 -43.41 5.34
CA ILE A 12 -18.54 -44.06 4.25
C ILE A 12 -17.04 -44.06 4.59
N GLY A 13 -16.50 -42.96 5.11
CA GLY A 13 -15.08 -42.86 5.53
C GLY A 13 -14.74 -43.86 6.63
N ILE A 14 -15.60 -44.03 7.64
CA ILE A 14 -15.42 -44.99 8.72
C ILE A 14 -15.43 -46.42 8.19
N LEU A 15 -16.39 -46.78 7.35
CA LEU A 15 -16.47 -48.10 6.73
C LEU A 15 -15.27 -48.41 5.81
N ALA A 16 -14.86 -47.43 5.02
CA ALA A 16 -13.67 -47.55 4.18
C ALA A 16 -12.40 -47.75 5.04
N THR A 17 -12.31 -47.04 6.17
CA THR A 17 -11.19 -47.21 7.12
C THR A 17 -11.18 -48.64 7.70
N ALA A 18 -12.32 -49.16 8.12
CA ALA A 18 -12.45 -50.53 8.63
C ALA A 18 -11.95 -51.55 7.58
N ALA A 19 -12.42 -51.43 6.33
CA ALA A 19 -12.04 -52.31 5.26
C ALA A 19 -10.52 -52.20 4.90
N CYS A 20 -10.02 -50.98 4.74
CA CYS A 20 -8.61 -50.76 4.43
C CYS A 20 -7.70 -51.27 5.57
N TYR A 21 -8.09 -51.03 6.83
CA TYR A 21 -7.35 -51.48 7.98
C TYR A 21 -7.32 -53.01 8.12
N TYR A 22 -8.47 -53.69 7.90
CA TYR A 22 -8.56 -55.13 7.83
C TYR A 22 -7.62 -55.75 6.78
N LEU A 23 -7.70 -55.22 5.54
CA LEU A 23 -6.84 -55.70 4.44
C LEU A 23 -5.36 -55.45 4.74
N ALA A 24 -5.02 -54.29 5.32
CA ALA A 24 -3.66 -53.97 5.71
C ALA A 24 -3.13 -54.87 6.79
N THR A 25 -3.96 -55.28 7.76
CA THR A 25 -3.59 -56.28 8.81
C THR A 25 -3.32 -57.63 8.19
N ARG A 26 -4.19 -58.08 7.28
CA ARG A 26 -3.96 -59.37 6.54
C ARG A 26 -2.68 -59.33 5.71
N THR A 27 -2.37 -58.20 5.08
CA THR A 27 -1.15 -57.98 4.33
C THR A 27 0.08 -57.98 5.25
N ALA A 28 0.00 -57.34 6.45
CA ALA A 28 1.10 -57.32 7.42
C ALA A 28 1.49 -58.73 7.88
N TRP A 29 0.55 -59.64 8.02
CA TRP A 29 0.84 -61.04 8.40
C TRP A 29 1.50 -61.82 7.29
N VAL A 30 1.18 -61.55 6.02
CA VAL A 30 1.90 -62.14 4.88
C VAL A 30 3.35 -61.64 4.83
N LEU A 31 3.61 -60.44 5.37
CA LEU A 31 4.92 -59.79 5.40
C LEU A 31 5.74 -60.12 6.68
N THR A 32 5.34 -61.13 7.46
CA THR A 32 6.12 -61.63 8.61
C THR A 32 7.02 -62.78 8.17
N PHE A 33 8.19 -62.87 8.76
CA PHE A 33 9.08 -64.06 8.54
C PHE A 33 8.44 -65.30 9.18
N PRO A 34 8.57 -66.48 8.56
CA PRO A 34 7.97 -67.72 9.06
C PRO A 34 8.38 -68.08 10.51
N ASP A 35 9.62 -67.79 10.89
CA ASP A 35 10.22 -68.11 12.18
C ASP A 35 10.21 -66.95 13.17
N SER A 36 9.73 -65.77 12.74
CA SER A 36 9.65 -64.53 13.57
C SER A 36 8.21 -64.08 13.67
N LYS A 37 7.75 -63.80 14.89
CA LYS A 37 6.44 -63.18 15.13
C LYS A 37 6.40 -61.69 14.88
N VAL A 38 7.52 -61.12 14.43
CA VAL A 38 7.67 -59.68 14.19
C VAL A 38 7.29 -59.34 12.75
N SER A 39 6.37 -58.43 12.55
CA SER A 39 6.11 -57.89 11.24
C SER A 39 7.20 -56.88 10.84
N LEU A 40 7.81 -57.10 9.67
CA LEU A 40 8.82 -56.22 9.09
C LEU A 40 8.29 -54.81 8.81
N PHE A 41 7.02 -54.77 8.47
CA PHE A 41 6.34 -53.57 8.04
C PHE A 41 4.86 -53.69 8.43
N PHE A 42 4.35 -52.72 9.17
CA PHE A 42 2.96 -52.75 9.69
C PHE A 42 2.08 -51.66 9.10
N PRO A 43 1.58 -51.81 7.86
CA PRO A 43 0.79 -50.79 7.17
C PRO A 43 -0.41 -50.24 7.93
N PRO A 44 -1.13 -51.03 8.78
CA PRO A 44 -2.24 -50.51 9.58
C PRO A 44 -1.87 -49.27 10.40
N HIS A 45 -0.68 -49.21 10.97
CA HIS A 45 -0.16 -48.05 11.73
C HIS A 45 -0.20 -46.79 10.90
N ALA A 46 0.42 -46.80 9.73
CA ALA A 46 0.51 -45.63 8.87
C ALA A 46 -0.85 -45.20 8.29
N ILE A 47 -1.70 -46.17 7.93
CA ILE A 47 -3.05 -45.90 7.41
C ILE A 47 -3.88 -45.13 8.44
N LEU A 48 -3.94 -45.62 9.69
CA LEU A 48 -4.75 -44.97 10.70
C LEU A 48 -4.16 -43.60 11.11
N VAL A 49 -2.84 -43.50 11.29
CA VAL A 49 -2.19 -42.21 11.57
C VAL A 49 -2.51 -41.20 10.45
N ALA A 50 -2.38 -41.59 9.19
CA ALA A 50 -2.69 -40.71 8.06
C ALA A 50 -4.17 -40.28 8.06
N ILE A 51 -5.09 -41.21 8.34
CA ILE A 51 -6.53 -40.90 8.43
C ILE A 51 -6.80 -39.92 9.58
N LEU A 52 -6.24 -40.16 10.78
CA LEU A 52 -6.40 -39.26 11.92
C LEU A 52 -5.85 -37.85 11.64
N LEU A 53 -4.79 -37.73 10.87
CA LEU A 53 -4.27 -36.44 10.42
C LEU A 53 -5.19 -35.73 9.42
N LEU A 54 -5.95 -36.46 8.62
CA LEU A 54 -6.87 -35.90 7.61
C LEU A 54 -8.25 -35.54 8.17
N VAL A 55 -8.72 -36.24 9.22
CA VAL A 55 -10.05 -36.03 9.76
C VAL A 55 -10.05 -35.12 10.99
N PRO A 56 -11.17 -34.37 11.27
CA PRO A 56 -11.30 -33.56 12.47
C PRO A 56 -11.18 -34.40 13.76
N THR A 57 -10.52 -33.86 14.79
CA THR A 57 -10.29 -34.55 16.08
C THR A 57 -11.55 -35.10 16.75
N ARG A 58 -12.71 -34.41 16.60
CA ARG A 58 -14.00 -34.84 17.11
C ARG A 58 -14.47 -36.21 16.57
N HIS A 59 -13.93 -36.67 15.47
CA HIS A 59 -14.27 -37.96 14.85
C HIS A 59 -13.21 -39.05 15.06
N TRP A 60 -12.08 -38.76 15.70
CA TRP A 60 -10.98 -39.69 15.89
C TRP A 60 -11.40 -40.98 16.56
N TRP A 61 -12.25 -40.88 17.59
CA TRP A 61 -12.78 -42.03 18.32
C TRP A 61 -13.50 -43.03 17.42
N ALA A 62 -14.28 -42.56 16.46
CA ALA A 62 -15.04 -43.43 15.54
C ALA A 62 -14.14 -44.17 14.56
N TYR A 63 -13.12 -43.49 14.01
CA TYR A 63 -12.16 -44.09 13.12
C TYR A 63 -11.21 -45.06 13.85
N THR A 64 -10.78 -44.72 15.04
CA THR A 64 -9.98 -45.61 15.88
C THR A 64 -10.75 -46.85 16.32
N LEU A 65 -12.02 -46.69 16.69
CA LEU A 65 -12.89 -47.82 17.02
C LEU A 65 -13.13 -48.74 15.83
N ALA A 66 -13.35 -48.20 14.65
CA ALA A 66 -13.56 -48.97 13.43
C ALA A 66 -12.28 -49.77 13.06
N ALA A 67 -11.11 -49.15 13.19
CA ALA A 67 -9.83 -49.83 12.99
C ALA A 67 -9.59 -50.95 14.00
N ALA A 68 -9.80 -50.67 15.30
CA ALA A 68 -9.65 -51.64 16.37
C ALA A 68 -10.60 -52.85 16.19
N SER A 69 -11.87 -52.59 15.86
CA SER A 69 -12.84 -53.68 15.59
C SER A 69 -12.39 -54.57 14.42
N SER A 70 -11.84 -53.96 13.38
CA SER A 70 -11.36 -54.68 12.18
C SER A 70 -10.12 -55.51 12.45
N HIS A 71 -9.20 -54.99 13.26
CA HIS A 71 -7.98 -55.71 13.69
C HIS A 71 -8.35 -56.87 14.63
N TYR A 72 -9.20 -56.60 15.61
CA TYR A 72 -9.71 -57.65 16.50
C TYR A 72 -10.38 -58.78 15.72
N LEU A 73 -11.19 -58.51 14.72
CA LEU A 73 -11.81 -59.52 13.85
C LEU A 73 -10.70 -60.33 13.10
N ALA A 74 -9.68 -59.67 12.59
CA ALA A 74 -8.55 -60.34 11.94
C ALA A 74 -7.80 -61.23 12.91
N THR A 75 -7.47 -60.77 14.14
CA THR A 75 -6.74 -61.54 15.16
C THR A 75 -7.53 -62.75 15.64
N GLN A 76 -8.87 -62.66 15.76
CA GLN A 76 -9.69 -63.81 16.10
C GLN A 76 -9.67 -64.88 15.03
N GLN A 77 -9.64 -64.51 13.73
CA GLN A 77 -9.50 -65.42 12.62
C GLN A 77 -8.15 -66.11 12.58
N ALA A 78 -7.12 -65.52 13.22
CA ALA A 78 -5.77 -66.09 13.40
C ALA A 78 -5.59 -66.81 14.71
N HIS A 79 -6.69 -67.09 15.44
CA HIS A 79 -6.73 -67.82 16.71
C HIS A 79 -5.83 -67.19 17.81
N TRP A 80 -5.74 -65.83 17.87
CA TRP A 80 -5.06 -65.16 18.96
C TRP A 80 -5.87 -65.26 20.29
N PRO A 81 -5.20 -65.33 21.46
CA PRO A 81 -5.92 -65.26 22.72
C PRO A 81 -6.69 -63.96 22.83
N PRO A 82 -8.02 -63.99 23.14
CA PRO A 82 -8.87 -62.79 23.10
C PRO A 82 -8.38 -61.63 23.98
N LEU A 83 -7.88 -61.95 25.18
CA LEU A 83 -7.33 -60.95 26.09
C LEU A 83 -6.08 -60.29 25.54
N TYR A 84 -5.17 -61.05 24.93
CA TYR A 84 -3.97 -60.49 24.29
C TYR A 84 -4.34 -59.62 23.09
N ALA A 85 -5.23 -60.08 22.25
CA ALA A 85 -5.73 -59.28 21.13
C ALA A 85 -6.26 -57.93 21.59
N LEU A 86 -7.11 -57.90 22.66
CA LEU A 86 -7.67 -56.69 23.22
C LEU A 86 -6.61 -55.74 23.81
N GLN A 87 -5.59 -56.30 24.48
CA GLN A 87 -4.43 -55.51 24.98
C GLN A 87 -3.63 -54.87 23.84
N CYS A 88 -3.41 -55.58 22.75
CA CYS A 88 -2.76 -55.07 21.56
C CYS A 88 -3.57 -53.91 20.94
N GLU A 89 -4.90 -54.06 20.85
CA GLU A 89 -5.77 -53.02 20.33
C GLU A 89 -5.71 -51.73 21.17
N ALA A 90 -5.81 -51.86 22.50
CA ALA A 90 -5.70 -50.70 23.37
C ALA A 90 -4.35 -50.00 23.27
N PHE A 91 -3.29 -50.74 23.19
CA PHE A 91 -1.92 -50.22 22.99
C PHE A 91 -1.77 -49.53 21.66
N ASP A 92 -2.23 -50.15 20.59
CA ASP A 92 -2.14 -49.62 19.24
C ASP A 92 -3.00 -48.36 19.06
N ALA A 93 -4.19 -48.30 19.64
CA ALA A 93 -5.03 -47.13 19.63
C ALA A 93 -4.37 -45.93 20.32
N VAL A 94 -3.72 -46.14 21.47
CA VAL A 94 -2.95 -45.07 22.16
C VAL A 94 -1.80 -44.58 21.29
N LYS A 95 -1.04 -45.49 20.70
CA LYS A 95 0.10 -45.16 19.82
C LYS A 95 -0.33 -44.31 18.63
N TYR A 96 -1.43 -44.66 17.97
CA TYR A 96 -1.90 -43.93 16.80
C TYR A 96 -2.39 -42.53 17.15
N VAL A 97 -3.18 -42.42 18.26
CA VAL A 97 -3.66 -41.13 18.73
C VAL A 97 -2.53 -40.23 19.19
N LEU A 98 -1.55 -40.77 19.93
CA LEU A 98 -0.36 -40.01 20.36
C LEU A 98 0.46 -39.52 19.16
N THR A 99 0.68 -40.38 18.15
CA THR A 99 1.38 -39.99 16.93
C THR A 99 0.65 -38.87 16.19
N ALA A 100 -0.65 -39.06 15.95
CA ALA A 100 -1.44 -38.07 15.22
C ALA A 100 -1.60 -36.75 16.00
N ALA A 101 -1.79 -36.82 17.33
CA ALA A 101 -1.89 -35.65 18.19
C ALA A 101 -0.57 -34.88 18.27
N GLY A 102 0.53 -35.56 18.44
CA GLY A 102 1.86 -34.96 18.46
C GLY A 102 2.20 -34.28 17.14
N VAL A 103 2.01 -34.97 16.01
CA VAL A 103 2.24 -34.41 14.69
C VAL A 103 1.35 -33.15 14.49
N ARG A 104 0.06 -33.23 14.82
CA ARG A 104 -0.89 -32.11 14.62
C ARG A 104 -0.65 -30.93 15.55
N ALA A 105 -0.07 -31.15 16.73
CA ALA A 105 0.24 -30.07 17.66
C ALA A 105 1.35 -29.16 17.14
N PHE A 106 2.32 -29.71 16.43
CA PHE A 106 3.52 -29.01 15.98
C PHE A 106 3.56 -28.72 14.49
N ILE A 107 2.83 -29.49 13.66
CA ILE A 107 2.79 -29.31 12.20
C ILE A 107 1.44 -28.70 11.84
N LYS A 108 1.47 -27.45 11.40
CA LYS A 108 0.28 -26.69 10.98
C LYS A 108 0.10 -26.69 9.47
N SER A 109 1.17 -26.89 8.73
CA SER A 109 1.16 -26.89 7.29
C SER A 109 0.56 -28.18 6.72
N PRO A 110 -0.16 -28.14 5.58
CA PRO A 110 -0.56 -29.36 4.88
C PRO A 110 0.68 -30.16 4.46
N PHE A 111 0.62 -31.49 4.55
CA PHE A 111 1.78 -32.37 4.32
C PHE A 111 2.45 -32.22 2.94
N HIS A 112 1.71 -31.74 1.94
CA HIS A 112 2.26 -31.43 0.61
C HIS A 112 3.04 -30.11 0.56
N ARG A 113 3.02 -29.31 1.65
CA ARG A 113 3.72 -28.02 1.79
C ARG A 113 4.52 -27.94 3.09
N ILE A 114 4.88 -29.08 3.63
CA ILE A 114 5.66 -29.16 4.88
C ILE A 114 7.01 -28.47 4.71
N THR A 115 7.44 -27.72 5.71
CA THR A 115 8.76 -27.11 5.79
C THR A 115 9.79 -28.10 6.29
N LEU A 116 11.10 -27.83 6.08
CA LEU A 116 12.15 -28.69 6.59
C LEU A 116 12.06 -28.85 8.11
N ARG A 117 11.77 -27.78 8.86
CA ARG A 117 11.57 -27.84 10.32
C ARG A 117 10.44 -28.78 10.71
N GLU A 118 9.30 -28.67 10.03
CA GLU A 118 8.14 -29.52 10.28
C GLU A 118 8.39 -30.98 9.90
N ALA A 119 9.17 -31.25 8.85
CA ALA A 119 9.58 -32.60 8.47
C ALA A 119 10.49 -33.23 9.52
N ILE A 120 11.43 -32.49 10.09
CA ILE A 120 12.25 -32.93 11.22
C ILE A 120 11.37 -33.27 12.43
N ILE A 121 10.40 -32.41 12.74
CA ILE A 121 9.45 -32.65 13.85
C ILE A 121 8.63 -33.93 13.59
N PHE A 122 8.19 -34.14 12.34
CA PHE A 122 7.50 -35.38 11.95
C PHE A 122 8.38 -36.63 12.21
N VAL A 123 9.64 -36.60 11.77
CA VAL A 123 10.57 -37.67 12.01
C VAL A 123 10.78 -37.92 13.52
N LEU A 124 10.98 -36.86 14.29
CA LEU A 124 11.16 -36.99 15.74
C LEU A 124 9.94 -37.61 16.42
N ILE A 125 8.72 -37.17 16.09
CA ILE A 125 7.50 -37.64 16.74
C ILE A 125 7.04 -39.00 16.20
N ALA A 126 6.87 -39.11 14.86
CA ALA A 126 6.22 -40.27 14.26
C ALA A 126 7.17 -41.44 13.99
N VAL A 127 8.48 -41.19 13.92
CA VAL A 127 9.48 -42.24 13.63
C VAL A 127 10.26 -42.62 14.90
N VAL A 128 10.53 -41.69 15.81
CA VAL A 128 11.42 -41.94 16.95
C VAL A 128 10.61 -41.94 18.28
N ILE A 129 10.10 -40.80 18.73
CA ILE A 129 9.61 -40.64 20.10
C ILE A 129 8.39 -41.53 20.39
N VAL A 130 7.37 -41.49 19.56
CA VAL A 130 6.14 -42.25 19.84
C VAL A 130 6.34 -43.76 19.60
N PRO A 131 6.95 -44.23 18.47
CA PRO A 131 7.20 -45.64 18.26
C PRO A 131 8.04 -46.27 19.37
N PHE A 132 9.19 -45.67 19.72
CA PHE A 132 10.06 -46.22 20.76
C PHE A 132 9.52 -46.03 22.18
N GLY A 133 8.82 -44.89 22.44
CA GLY A 133 8.20 -44.67 23.74
C GLY A 133 7.04 -45.63 24.02
N THR A 134 6.23 -45.95 23.02
CA THR A 134 5.15 -46.92 23.18
C THR A 134 5.63 -48.36 23.13
N ALA A 135 6.74 -48.64 22.45
CA ALA A 135 7.36 -50.00 22.38
C ALA A 135 7.70 -50.57 23.76
N PHE A 136 7.99 -49.75 24.76
CA PHE A 136 8.18 -50.26 26.15
C PHE A 136 7.01 -51.09 26.63
N TRP A 137 5.77 -50.65 26.41
CA TRP A 137 4.59 -51.38 26.81
C TRP A 137 4.27 -52.55 25.89
N GLY A 138 4.49 -52.35 24.56
CA GLY A 138 4.31 -53.41 23.59
C GLY A 138 5.22 -54.60 23.85
N ALA A 139 6.51 -54.36 24.13
CA ALA A 139 7.46 -55.40 24.48
C ALA A 139 7.08 -56.12 25.77
N ALA A 140 6.65 -55.40 26.79
CA ALA A 140 6.19 -56.02 28.05
C ALA A 140 4.97 -56.95 27.82
N PHE A 141 4.00 -56.55 27.03
CA PHE A 141 2.85 -57.40 26.68
C PHE A 141 3.23 -58.60 25.83
N THR A 142 4.13 -58.44 24.88
CA THR A 142 4.60 -59.51 24.00
C THR A 142 5.30 -60.59 24.81
N VAL A 143 6.23 -60.21 25.73
CA VAL A 143 6.99 -61.14 26.55
C VAL A 143 6.12 -61.78 27.63
N SER A 144 5.23 -61.03 28.30
CA SER A 144 4.34 -61.55 29.35
C SER A 144 3.34 -62.60 28.83
N ASN A 145 2.94 -62.52 27.58
CA ASN A 145 2.06 -63.47 26.92
C ASN A 145 2.80 -64.56 26.13
N HIS A 146 4.10 -64.70 26.30
CA HIS A 146 4.97 -65.74 25.68
C HIS A 146 5.03 -65.66 24.13
N PHE A 147 4.80 -64.48 23.56
CA PHE A 147 4.92 -64.21 22.12
C PHE A 147 6.34 -63.69 21.74
N GLY A 148 7.15 -63.37 22.71
CA GLY A 148 8.54 -62.95 22.56
C GLY A 148 9.42 -63.50 23.67
N THR A 149 10.70 -63.63 23.46
CA THR A 149 11.69 -64.24 24.40
C THR A 149 12.50 -63.19 25.16
N HIS A 150 12.82 -62.09 24.53
CA HIS A 150 13.70 -61.04 25.05
C HIS A 150 13.10 -59.65 24.95
N TYR A 151 12.86 -59.02 26.10
CA TYR A 151 12.22 -57.70 26.18
C TYR A 151 12.87 -56.63 25.33
N TRP A 152 14.19 -56.47 25.37
CA TRP A 152 14.90 -55.41 24.62
C TRP A 152 14.94 -55.65 23.11
N ILE A 153 14.91 -56.90 22.70
CA ILE A 153 14.79 -57.25 21.28
C ILE A 153 13.43 -56.88 20.75
N GLU A 154 12.37 -57.25 21.49
CA GLU A 154 10.98 -56.88 21.10
C GLU A 154 10.75 -55.36 21.13
N TRP A 155 11.30 -54.67 22.14
CA TRP A 155 11.24 -53.20 22.19
C TRP A 155 11.88 -52.56 20.96
N ARG A 156 13.08 -52.96 20.60
CA ARG A 156 13.80 -52.49 19.43
C ARG A 156 13.05 -52.78 18.14
N ASN A 157 12.59 -54.00 17.96
CA ASN A 157 11.90 -54.44 16.74
C ASN A 157 10.57 -53.73 16.54
N LEU A 158 9.77 -53.57 17.58
CA LEU A 158 8.53 -52.81 17.58
C LEU A 158 8.76 -51.34 17.27
N GLY A 159 9.77 -50.72 17.92
CA GLY A 159 10.11 -49.31 17.68
C GLY A 159 10.52 -49.06 16.23
N ILE A 160 11.45 -49.82 15.70
CA ILE A 160 11.98 -49.67 14.34
C ILE A 160 10.89 -49.97 13.29
N SER A 161 10.13 -51.05 13.44
CA SER A 161 9.06 -51.46 12.50
C SER A 161 7.99 -50.36 12.35
N ASN A 162 7.51 -49.81 13.47
CA ASN A 162 6.53 -48.72 13.43
C ASN A 162 7.15 -47.44 12.87
N GLY A 163 8.41 -47.12 13.23
CA GLY A 163 9.13 -45.94 12.70
C GLY A 163 9.34 -46.01 11.18
N VAL A 164 9.80 -47.13 10.66
CA VAL A 164 9.98 -47.36 9.21
C VAL A 164 8.65 -47.23 8.49
N THR A 165 7.60 -47.85 9.03
CA THR A 165 6.27 -47.82 8.45
C THR A 165 5.72 -46.39 8.41
N ALA A 166 5.87 -45.63 9.48
CA ALA A 166 5.45 -44.22 9.51
C ALA A 166 6.25 -43.39 8.51
N MET A 167 7.55 -43.57 8.41
CA MET A 167 8.43 -42.82 7.53
C MET A 167 8.13 -43.06 6.04
N VAL A 168 7.90 -44.31 5.67
CA VAL A 168 7.69 -44.68 4.25
C VAL A 168 6.24 -44.42 3.82
N LEU A 169 5.26 -44.80 4.62
CA LEU A 169 3.88 -44.90 4.16
C LEU A 169 3.02 -43.67 4.50
N VAL A 170 3.22 -43.00 5.65
CA VAL A 170 2.41 -41.84 6.02
C VAL A 170 2.53 -40.71 4.99
N PRO A 171 3.72 -40.30 4.55
CA PRO A 171 3.85 -39.27 3.52
C PRO A 171 3.22 -39.67 2.19
N VAL A 172 3.36 -40.94 1.78
CA VAL A 172 2.74 -41.46 0.54
C VAL A 172 1.22 -41.29 0.58
N ILE A 173 0.58 -41.70 1.71
CA ILE A 173 -0.87 -41.61 1.86
C ILE A 173 -1.31 -40.15 1.86
N LEU A 174 -0.69 -39.30 2.66
CA LEU A 174 -1.11 -37.90 2.82
C LEU A 174 -0.94 -37.09 1.53
N ILE A 175 0.20 -37.25 0.84
CA ILE A 175 0.45 -36.57 -0.44
C ILE A 175 -0.40 -37.18 -1.56
N GLY A 176 -0.57 -38.51 -1.56
CA GLY A 176 -1.40 -39.23 -2.54
C GLY A 176 -2.86 -38.82 -2.47
N VAL A 177 -3.44 -38.81 -1.25
CA VAL A 177 -4.81 -38.34 -1.00
C VAL A 177 -4.98 -36.90 -1.46
N HIS A 178 -4.06 -36.02 -1.12
CA HIS A 178 -4.13 -34.62 -1.58
C HIS A 178 -4.18 -34.52 -3.11
N ARG A 179 -3.33 -35.27 -3.83
CA ARG A 179 -3.30 -35.27 -5.31
C ARG A 179 -4.58 -35.83 -5.93
N LEU A 180 -5.21 -36.81 -5.32
CA LEU A 180 -6.48 -37.39 -5.80
C LEU A 180 -7.65 -36.41 -5.69
N PHE A 181 -7.67 -35.59 -4.66
CA PHE A 181 -8.77 -34.64 -4.40
C PHE A 181 -8.53 -33.23 -4.96
N THR A 182 -7.29 -32.86 -5.29
CA THR A 182 -6.99 -31.63 -6.00
C THR A 182 -6.93 -31.90 -7.50
N LYS A 183 -7.71 -31.16 -8.30
CA LYS A 183 -7.56 -31.13 -9.76
C LYS A 183 -6.19 -30.50 -10.07
N ALA A 184 -5.12 -31.29 -9.93
CA ALA A 184 -3.80 -30.88 -10.42
C ALA A 184 -3.94 -30.73 -11.94
N GLY A 185 -3.57 -29.57 -12.47
CA GLY A 185 -3.49 -29.38 -13.92
C GLY A 185 -2.66 -30.50 -14.54
N SER A 186 -3.00 -30.93 -15.76
CA SER A 186 -2.30 -32.00 -16.47
C SER A 186 -0.80 -31.67 -16.55
N ALA A 187 0.03 -32.53 -15.97
CA ALA A 187 1.47 -32.39 -16.09
C ALA A 187 1.89 -32.43 -17.56
N PRO A 188 2.88 -31.68 -18.00
CA PRO A 188 3.35 -31.74 -19.39
C PRO A 188 3.79 -33.17 -19.75
N PRO A 189 3.57 -33.62 -20.99
CA PRO A 189 3.87 -34.99 -21.42
C PRO A 189 5.32 -35.40 -21.11
N SER A 190 6.27 -34.50 -21.24
CA SER A 190 7.68 -34.74 -20.94
C SER A 190 7.90 -35.15 -19.47
N ARG A 191 7.18 -34.53 -18.53
CA ARG A 191 7.28 -34.81 -17.10
C ARG A 191 6.63 -36.17 -16.76
N ILE A 192 5.58 -36.56 -17.47
CA ILE A 192 4.95 -37.88 -17.32
C ILE A 192 5.91 -38.95 -17.83
N LEU A 193 6.53 -38.74 -18.98
CA LEU A 193 7.53 -39.68 -19.53
C LEU A 193 8.72 -39.84 -18.58
N GLU A 194 9.24 -38.76 -18.05
CA GLU A 194 10.34 -38.77 -17.07
C GLU A 194 9.94 -39.58 -15.82
N ALA A 195 8.73 -39.41 -15.30
CA ALA A 195 8.23 -40.16 -14.15
C ALA A 195 8.08 -41.66 -14.47
N CYS A 196 7.62 -42.02 -15.67
CA CYS A 196 7.52 -43.40 -16.10
C CYS A 196 8.92 -44.07 -16.25
N LEU A 197 9.87 -43.35 -16.83
CA LEU A 197 11.27 -43.84 -16.95
C LEU A 197 11.91 -44.07 -15.60
N LEU A 198 11.72 -43.11 -14.68
CA LEU A 198 12.22 -43.25 -13.30
C LEU A 198 11.58 -44.44 -12.58
N ALA A 199 10.24 -44.59 -12.70
CA ALA A 199 9.52 -45.70 -12.09
C ALA A 199 10.00 -47.04 -12.64
N ALA A 200 10.17 -47.14 -13.97
CA ALA A 200 10.70 -48.33 -14.63
C ALA A 200 12.16 -48.66 -14.18
N GLY A 201 13.01 -47.59 -14.06
CA GLY A 201 14.35 -47.71 -13.55
C GLY A 201 14.39 -48.22 -12.12
N ILE A 202 13.57 -47.65 -11.22
CA ILE A 202 13.46 -48.07 -9.82
C ILE A 202 13.00 -49.54 -9.71
N LEU A 203 11.99 -49.93 -10.51
CA LEU A 203 11.52 -51.31 -10.54
C LEU A 203 12.61 -52.28 -11.06
N ALA A 204 13.29 -51.92 -12.13
CA ALA A 204 14.32 -52.78 -12.73
C ALA A 204 15.54 -52.92 -11.80
N VAL A 205 16.07 -51.77 -11.32
CA VAL A 205 17.25 -51.78 -10.43
C VAL A 205 16.92 -52.39 -9.06
N GLY A 206 15.74 -52.05 -8.50
CA GLY A 206 15.28 -52.64 -7.24
C GLY A 206 15.05 -54.17 -7.38
N TRP A 207 14.44 -54.61 -8.49
CA TRP A 207 14.31 -56.07 -8.73
C TRP A 207 15.66 -56.77 -8.77
N VAL A 208 16.60 -56.25 -9.54
CA VAL A 208 17.99 -56.84 -9.61
C VAL A 208 18.67 -56.79 -8.26
N ALA A 209 18.57 -55.70 -7.51
CA ALA A 209 19.23 -55.54 -6.22
C ALA A 209 18.69 -56.49 -5.14
N PHE A 210 17.37 -56.72 -5.11
CA PHE A 210 16.70 -57.40 -3.99
C PHE A 210 16.22 -58.84 -4.33
N ASN A 211 16.07 -59.22 -5.59
CA ASN A 211 15.53 -60.54 -5.99
C ASN A 211 16.56 -61.47 -6.66
N ARG A 212 17.82 -61.07 -6.69
CA ARG A 212 18.88 -61.96 -7.17
C ARG A 212 19.13 -63.09 -6.15
N ALA A 213 19.30 -64.34 -6.65
CA ALA A 213 19.62 -65.44 -5.80
C ALA A 213 20.94 -65.15 -5.03
N PRO A 214 21.12 -65.66 -3.79
CA PRO A 214 22.36 -65.49 -3.06
C PRO A 214 23.45 -66.19 -3.90
N ALA A 215 24.26 -65.39 -4.56
CA ALA A 215 25.50 -65.85 -5.14
C ALA A 215 26.50 -65.93 -3.97
N GLY A 216 27.33 -66.94 -3.95
CA GLY A 216 28.26 -67.25 -2.85
C GLY A 216 29.07 -66.06 -2.27
N PRO A 217 30.14 -66.21 -1.51
CA PRO A 217 30.82 -65.20 -0.71
C PRO A 217 31.25 -63.93 -1.47
N ASP A 218 31.08 -63.90 -2.80
CA ASP A 218 31.48 -62.78 -3.66
C ASP A 218 30.32 -61.82 -4.05
N THR A 219 29.11 -61.88 -3.44
CA THR A 219 28.07 -60.93 -3.68
C THR A 219 28.42 -59.57 -3.09
N SER A 220 28.77 -58.65 -3.98
CA SER A 220 29.20 -57.31 -3.59
C SER A 220 28.07 -56.56 -2.82
N PRO A 221 28.35 -56.05 -1.60
CA PRO A 221 27.41 -55.19 -0.85
C PRO A 221 27.01 -53.92 -1.65
N ALA A 222 27.74 -53.61 -2.71
CA ALA A 222 27.50 -52.46 -3.57
C ALA A 222 26.09 -52.47 -4.24
N LEU A 223 25.50 -53.65 -4.50
CA LEU A 223 24.14 -53.76 -5.06
C LEU A 223 23.07 -53.17 -4.13
N LEU A 224 23.33 -53.13 -2.82
CA LEU A 224 22.42 -52.50 -1.87
C LEU A 224 22.19 -51.02 -2.16
N TYR A 225 23.22 -50.33 -2.64
CA TYR A 225 23.17 -48.90 -2.92
C TYR A 225 22.78 -48.57 -4.36
N ALA A 226 22.62 -49.55 -5.23
CA ALA A 226 22.27 -49.36 -6.64
C ALA A 226 21.00 -48.54 -6.87
N PRO A 227 19.90 -48.61 -6.06
CA PRO A 227 18.72 -47.78 -6.19
C PRO A 227 18.94 -46.33 -5.77
N VAL A 228 19.96 -46.01 -4.96
CA VAL A 228 20.15 -44.69 -4.32
C VAL A 228 20.25 -43.55 -5.34
N PRO A 229 20.99 -43.66 -6.46
CA PRO A 229 21.00 -42.57 -7.48
C PRO A 229 19.63 -42.26 -8.05
N LEU A 230 18.78 -43.27 -8.30
CA LEU A 230 17.40 -43.09 -8.78
C LEU A 230 16.50 -42.48 -7.71
N LEU A 231 16.69 -42.82 -6.44
CA LEU A 231 16.01 -42.23 -5.30
C LEU A 231 16.40 -40.78 -5.12
N ILE A 232 17.66 -40.41 -5.30
CA ILE A 232 18.13 -39.01 -5.32
C ILE A 232 17.46 -38.26 -6.49
N TRP A 233 17.44 -38.86 -7.67
CA TRP A 233 16.70 -38.26 -8.82
C TRP A 233 15.23 -38.04 -8.51
N ALA A 234 14.54 -39.02 -7.89
CA ALA A 234 13.16 -38.88 -7.43
C ALA A 234 13.00 -37.69 -6.46
N ALA A 235 13.90 -37.56 -5.48
CA ALA A 235 13.89 -36.48 -4.50
C ALA A 235 14.09 -35.11 -5.14
N LEU A 236 15.09 -34.97 -6.01
CA LEU A 236 15.41 -33.69 -6.69
C LEU A 236 14.38 -33.24 -7.68
N ARG A 237 13.78 -34.17 -8.43
CA ARG A 237 12.91 -33.85 -9.56
C ARG A 237 11.42 -33.84 -9.22
N PHE A 238 10.99 -34.78 -8.39
CA PHE A 238 9.58 -35.00 -8.05
C PHE A 238 9.22 -34.63 -6.61
N GLY A 239 10.22 -34.20 -5.83
CA GLY A 239 10.06 -33.71 -4.47
C GLY A 239 9.60 -34.79 -3.47
N PRO A 240 9.01 -34.38 -2.32
CA PRO A 240 8.62 -35.31 -1.25
C PRO A 240 7.69 -36.44 -1.69
N GLY A 241 6.74 -36.14 -2.60
CA GLY A 241 5.81 -37.14 -3.12
C GLY A 241 6.49 -38.19 -4.00
N GLY A 242 7.46 -37.77 -4.83
CA GLY A 242 8.21 -38.67 -5.70
C GLY A 242 9.10 -39.62 -4.92
N ILE A 243 9.89 -39.09 -3.99
CA ILE A 243 10.78 -39.94 -3.17
C ILE A 243 10.00 -40.90 -2.27
N SER A 244 8.88 -40.45 -1.65
CA SER A 244 8.06 -41.31 -0.80
C SER A 244 7.46 -42.48 -1.59
N ALA A 245 6.91 -42.21 -2.80
CA ALA A 245 6.39 -43.26 -3.68
C ALA A 245 7.50 -44.23 -4.12
N SER A 246 8.68 -43.73 -4.48
CA SER A 246 9.84 -44.52 -4.85
C SER A 246 10.35 -45.41 -3.70
N MET A 247 10.40 -44.87 -2.49
CA MET A 247 10.75 -45.61 -1.29
C MET A 247 9.76 -46.72 -0.98
N LEU A 248 8.45 -46.50 -1.20
CA LEU A 248 7.45 -47.56 -1.04
C LEU A 248 7.68 -48.70 -2.00
N VAL A 249 8.01 -48.42 -3.27
CA VAL A 249 8.34 -49.47 -4.26
C VAL A 249 9.58 -50.26 -3.83
N ILE A 250 10.66 -49.57 -3.43
CA ILE A 250 11.86 -50.21 -2.93
C ILE A 250 11.58 -51.07 -1.69
N THR A 251 10.77 -50.53 -0.75
CA THR A 251 10.37 -51.25 0.47
C THR A 251 9.66 -52.58 0.13
N ILE A 252 8.70 -52.55 -0.79
CA ILE A 252 7.97 -53.76 -1.23
C ILE A 252 8.91 -54.75 -1.88
N LEU A 253 9.78 -54.31 -2.80
CA LEU A 253 10.75 -55.21 -3.47
C LEU A 253 11.77 -55.82 -2.50
N ALA A 254 12.27 -55.01 -1.56
CA ALA A 254 13.22 -55.47 -0.58
C ALA A 254 12.63 -56.48 0.40
N ILE A 255 11.43 -56.23 0.93
CA ILE A 255 10.71 -57.19 1.79
C ILE A 255 10.40 -58.46 1.01
N TRP A 256 9.85 -58.37 -0.22
CA TRP A 256 9.55 -59.51 -1.05
C TRP A 256 10.78 -60.40 -1.32
N GLY A 257 11.89 -59.80 -1.73
CA GLY A 257 13.15 -60.50 -1.96
C GLY A 257 13.64 -61.23 -0.71
N THR A 258 13.66 -60.51 0.42
CA THR A 258 14.12 -61.08 1.70
C THR A 258 13.25 -62.26 2.16
N MET A 259 11.90 -62.15 1.98
CA MET A 259 10.98 -63.26 2.31
C MET A 259 11.16 -64.51 1.41
N GLN A 260 11.63 -64.33 0.18
CA GLN A 260 11.94 -65.44 -0.75
C GLN A 260 13.35 -66.01 -0.52
N GLY A 261 14.05 -65.60 0.54
CA GLY A 261 15.42 -65.97 0.80
C GLY A 261 16.39 -65.46 -0.28
N ARG A 262 16.14 -64.25 -0.79
CA ARG A 262 16.97 -63.59 -1.81
C ARG A 262 17.41 -62.22 -1.37
N GLY A 263 18.39 -61.68 -2.05
CA GLY A 263 18.86 -60.30 -1.84
C GLY A 263 19.97 -60.16 -0.78
N PRO A 264 20.38 -58.92 -0.48
CA PRO A 264 21.58 -58.61 0.27
C PRO A 264 21.44 -58.69 1.81
N PHE A 265 20.20 -58.90 2.33
CA PHE A 265 19.93 -58.90 3.77
C PHE A 265 19.96 -60.27 4.43
N LEU A 266 20.46 -61.31 3.72
CA LEU A 266 20.51 -62.64 4.26
C LEU A 266 21.74 -62.82 5.16
N THR A 267 21.48 -62.90 6.46
CA THR A 267 22.44 -63.18 7.53
C THR A 267 22.17 -64.57 8.12
N GLN A 268 22.69 -64.82 9.33
CA GLN A 268 22.54 -66.14 9.96
C GLN A 268 21.16 -66.40 10.55
N THR A 269 20.45 -65.33 10.97
CA THR A 269 19.11 -65.44 11.61
C THR A 269 18.05 -64.60 10.93
N PRO A 270 16.77 -65.04 10.89
CA PRO A 270 15.65 -64.24 10.34
C PRO A 270 15.48 -62.89 11.05
N GLU A 271 15.79 -62.80 12.34
CA GLU A 271 15.68 -61.57 13.12
C GLU A 271 16.72 -60.52 12.69
N GLU A 272 17.96 -60.94 12.45
CA GLU A 272 19.04 -60.06 11.95
C GLU A 272 18.74 -59.58 10.53
N ASN A 273 18.18 -60.44 9.68
CA ASN A 273 17.72 -60.07 8.33
C ASN A 273 16.65 -58.97 8.38
N ALA A 274 15.67 -59.12 9.29
CA ALA A 274 14.64 -58.13 9.53
C ALA A 274 15.22 -56.80 9.99
N LEU A 275 16.14 -56.84 10.96
CA LEU A 275 16.76 -55.62 11.48
C LEU A 275 17.63 -54.93 10.43
N ALA A 276 18.46 -55.68 9.68
CA ALA A 276 19.29 -55.11 8.63
C ALA A 276 18.47 -54.41 7.56
N LEU A 277 17.38 -55.03 7.11
CA LEU A 277 16.44 -54.42 6.15
C LEU A 277 15.75 -53.17 6.70
N GLN A 278 15.25 -53.19 7.92
CA GLN A 278 14.59 -52.08 8.56
C GLN A 278 15.53 -50.88 8.76
N LEU A 279 16.76 -51.13 9.22
CA LEU A 279 17.79 -50.10 9.36
C LEU A 279 18.18 -49.49 8.01
N PHE A 280 18.35 -50.31 6.98
CA PHE A 280 18.58 -49.81 5.62
C PHE A 280 17.47 -48.89 5.15
N LEU A 281 16.20 -49.32 5.29
CA LEU A 281 15.05 -48.51 4.89
C LEU A 281 14.99 -47.17 5.66
N LEU A 282 15.27 -47.19 6.96
CA LEU A 282 15.22 -45.97 7.77
C LEU A 282 16.38 -45.03 7.43
N MET A 283 17.60 -45.58 7.29
CA MET A 283 18.81 -44.80 6.98
C MET A 283 18.80 -44.19 5.58
N VAL A 284 18.12 -44.82 4.62
CA VAL A 284 17.97 -44.28 3.25
C VAL A 284 16.79 -43.34 3.14
N SER A 285 15.63 -43.73 3.71
CA SER A 285 14.42 -42.92 3.55
C SER A 285 14.48 -41.57 4.26
N THR A 286 14.99 -41.54 5.51
CA THR A 286 14.97 -40.34 6.32
C THR A 286 15.75 -39.17 5.70
N PRO A 287 17.06 -39.31 5.34
CA PRO A 287 17.81 -38.22 4.73
C PRO A 287 17.28 -37.83 3.35
N LEU A 288 16.82 -38.80 2.55
CA LEU A 288 16.30 -38.49 1.21
C LEU A 288 14.97 -37.76 1.24
N VAL A 289 14.08 -38.09 2.17
CA VAL A 289 12.81 -37.35 2.34
C VAL A 289 13.09 -35.97 2.88
N LEU A 290 13.97 -35.80 3.88
CA LEU A 290 14.38 -34.50 4.40
C LEU A 290 15.03 -33.62 3.31
N LEU A 291 15.92 -34.23 2.51
CA LEU A 291 16.53 -33.55 1.36
C LEU A 291 15.46 -33.04 0.34
N ALA A 292 14.50 -33.91 0.00
CA ALA A 292 13.44 -33.56 -0.91
C ALA A 292 12.58 -32.42 -0.38
N VAL A 293 12.28 -32.44 0.92
CA VAL A 293 11.53 -31.35 1.58
C VAL A 293 12.35 -30.07 1.59
N ALA A 294 13.64 -30.12 1.92
CA ALA A 294 14.51 -28.94 1.95
C ALA A 294 14.57 -28.25 0.58
N ILE A 295 14.77 -29.03 -0.48
CA ILE A 295 14.83 -28.50 -1.85
C ILE A 295 13.48 -27.92 -2.29
N ASP A 296 12.38 -28.57 -1.94
CA ASP A 296 11.03 -28.10 -2.29
C ASP A 296 10.65 -26.83 -1.52
N ASP A 297 11.08 -26.71 -0.27
CA ASP A 297 10.89 -25.52 0.58
C ASP A 297 11.71 -24.33 0.04
N GLU A 298 12.97 -24.55 -0.32
CA GLU A 298 13.82 -23.53 -0.96
C GLU A 298 13.26 -23.06 -2.29
N ARG A 299 12.81 -24.00 -3.15
CA ARG A 299 12.18 -23.64 -4.45
C ARG A 299 10.94 -22.81 -4.26
N ARG A 300 10.09 -23.16 -3.29
CA ARG A 300 8.86 -22.38 -2.98
C ARG A 300 9.19 -21.00 -2.44
N SER A 301 10.19 -20.87 -1.59
CA SER A 301 10.64 -19.59 -1.05
C SER A 301 11.18 -18.67 -2.15
N LYS A 302 12.01 -19.20 -3.06
CA LYS A 302 12.50 -18.45 -4.22
C LYS A 302 11.39 -18.01 -5.16
N GLU A 303 10.42 -18.89 -5.43
CA GLU A 303 9.27 -18.56 -6.30
C GLU A 303 8.36 -17.51 -5.65
N ALA A 304 8.11 -17.61 -4.34
CA ALA A 304 7.34 -16.61 -3.61
C ALA A 304 8.01 -15.23 -3.64
N LEU A 305 9.35 -15.20 -3.48
CA LEU A 305 10.14 -13.97 -3.59
C LEU A 305 10.04 -13.39 -5.01
N ARG A 306 10.26 -14.22 -6.04
CA ARG A 306 10.15 -13.80 -7.44
C ARG A 306 8.77 -13.21 -7.78
N VAL A 307 7.69 -13.87 -7.36
CA VAL A 307 6.32 -13.37 -7.56
C VAL A 307 6.09 -12.06 -6.82
N SER A 308 6.69 -11.91 -5.62
CA SER A 308 6.59 -10.66 -4.84
C SER A 308 7.35 -9.52 -5.53
N GLU A 309 8.55 -9.78 -6.04
CA GLU A 309 9.36 -8.82 -6.80
C GLU A 309 8.66 -8.40 -8.10
N GLU A 310 8.09 -9.35 -8.85
CA GLU A 310 7.31 -9.06 -10.06
C GLU A 310 6.09 -8.19 -9.77
N ARG A 311 5.36 -8.50 -8.70
CA ARG A 311 4.20 -7.68 -8.28
C ARG A 311 4.60 -6.26 -7.91
N MET A 312 5.73 -6.11 -7.19
CA MET A 312 6.24 -4.80 -6.82
C MET A 312 6.68 -4.00 -8.04
N SER A 313 7.38 -4.65 -8.98
CA SER A 313 7.80 -4.02 -10.24
C SER A 313 6.61 -3.56 -11.08
N LEU A 314 5.59 -4.43 -11.27
CA LEU A 314 4.37 -4.10 -12.00
C LEU A 314 3.56 -2.98 -11.33
N ALA A 315 3.51 -2.96 -10.00
CA ALA A 315 2.83 -1.90 -9.26
C ALA A 315 3.54 -0.56 -9.43
N ALA A 316 4.88 -0.54 -9.36
CA ALA A 316 5.68 0.65 -9.57
C ALA A 316 5.56 1.17 -11.01
N GLU A 317 5.62 0.29 -12.01
CA GLU A 317 5.46 0.63 -13.42
C GLU A 317 4.06 1.19 -13.71
N SER A 318 3.00 0.53 -13.20
CA SER A 318 1.62 0.99 -13.38
C SER A 318 1.35 2.35 -12.74
N ALA A 319 2.02 2.64 -11.63
CA ALA A 319 1.94 3.93 -10.94
C ALA A 319 2.94 4.96 -11.51
N GLN A 320 3.71 4.62 -12.53
CA GLN A 320 4.79 5.46 -13.08
C GLN A 320 5.77 5.94 -12.00
N LEU A 321 6.13 5.02 -11.07
CA LEU A 321 7.06 5.28 -9.98
C LEU A 321 8.44 4.72 -10.32
N ALA A 322 9.46 5.55 -10.18
CA ALA A 322 10.84 5.14 -10.14
C ALA A 322 11.20 4.66 -8.74
N LEU A 323 11.56 3.39 -8.59
CA LEU A 323 12.14 2.88 -7.34
C LEU A 323 13.65 3.06 -7.41
N TRP A 324 14.27 3.46 -6.31
CA TRP A 324 15.72 3.60 -6.21
C TRP A 324 16.22 3.28 -4.81
N ASP A 325 17.47 2.85 -4.75
CA ASP A 325 18.21 2.46 -3.55
C ASP A 325 19.63 3.00 -3.67
N TRP A 326 20.02 3.86 -2.75
CA TRP A 326 21.36 4.44 -2.67
C TRP A 326 22.12 3.88 -1.49
N ASP A 327 23.23 3.23 -1.75
CA ASP A 327 24.22 2.85 -0.75
C ASP A 327 25.23 3.98 -0.60
N ALA A 328 25.15 4.72 0.49
CA ALA A 328 26.02 5.87 0.74
C ALA A 328 27.47 5.47 1.03
N THR A 329 27.77 4.19 1.35
CA THR A 329 29.13 3.70 1.60
C THR A 329 29.89 3.50 0.29
N THR A 330 29.21 2.93 -0.71
CA THR A 330 29.81 2.62 -2.03
C THR A 330 29.51 3.64 -3.08
N ASP A 331 28.69 4.66 -2.76
CA ASP A 331 28.12 5.67 -3.66
C ASP A 331 27.37 5.07 -4.86
N ARG A 332 26.87 3.84 -4.74
CA ARG A 332 26.12 3.17 -5.79
C ARG A 332 24.63 3.40 -5.66
N VAL A 333 24.00 3.74 -6.78
CA VAL A 333 22.55 3.86 -6.87
C VAL A 333 22.00 2.73 -7.74
N TRP A 334 21.14 1.92 -7.19
CA TRP A 334 20.27 1.04 -7.95
C TRP A 334 18.97 1.79 -8.28
N MET A 335 18.49 1.66 -9.49
CA MET A 335 17.26 2.35 -9.94
C MET A 335 16.54 1.52 -10.98
N THR A 336 15.20 1.51 -10.91
CA THR A 336 14.36 0.87 -11.93
C THR A 336 14.58 1.51 -13.31
N GLU A 337 14.22 0.78 -14.36
CA GLU A 337 14.31 1.27 -15.74
C GLU A 337 13.55 2.59 -15.95
N GLU A 338 12.34 2.68 -15.38
CA GLU A 338 11.53 3.90 -15.42
C GLU A 338 12.23 5.08 -14.74
N GLY A 339 12.88 4.82 -13.59
CA GLY A 339 13.68 5.83 -12.92
C GLY A 339 14.84 6.34 -13.77
N ARG A 340 15.55 5.46 -14.46
CA ARG A 340 16.62 5.87 -15.38
C ARG A 340 16.11 6.77 -16.50
N LYS A 341 14.92 6.47 -17.06
CA LYS A 341 14.25 7.31 -18.05
C LYS A 341 13.89 8.70 -17.51
N PHE A 342 13.50 8.80 -16.25
CA PHE A 342 13.18 10.10 -15.63
C PHE A 342 14.40 11.04 -15.59
N PHE A 343 15.57 10.49 -15.36
CA PHE A 343 16.81 11.24 -15.27
C PHE A 343 17.62 11.24 -16.59
N GLY A 344 17.18 10.52 -17.61
CA GLY A 344 17.87 10.43 -18.90
C GLY A 344 19.16 9.61 -18.86
N PHE A 345 19.19 8.52 -18.06
CA PHE A 345 20.31 7.57 -18.00
C PHE A 345 20.05 6.35 -18.88
N GLU A 346 21.09 5.79 -19.46
CA GLU A 346 21.02 4.55 -20.24
C GLU A 346 20.90 3.31 -19.35
N LEU A 347 20.39 2.22 -19.94
CA LEU A 347 20.25 0.93 -19.25
C LEU A 347 21.61 0.24 -19.14
N GLY A 348 21.88 -0.33 -17.94
CA GLY A 348 23.06 -1.17 -17.74
C GLY A 348 24.33 -0.46 -17.25
N GLU A 349 24.39 0.85 -17.26
CA GLU A 349 25.53 1.58 -16.70
C GLU A 349 25.49 1.65 -15.17
N PRO A 350 26.63 1.53 -14.48
CA PRO A 350 26.69 1.80 -13.04
C PRO A 350 26.33 3.25 -12.78
N LEU A 351 25.43 3.49 -11.82
CA LEU A 351 24.93 4.82 -11.49
C LEU A 351 25.44 5.21 -10.10
N HIS A 352 26.01 6.41 -9.99
CA HIS A 352 26.45 7.00 -8.74
C HIS A 352 25.54 8.16 -8.34
N TYR A 353 25.47 8.44 -7.05
CA TYR A 353 24.69 9.59 -6.55
C TYR A 353 25.15 10.93 -7.14
N ALA A 354 26.46 11.07 -7.34
CA ALA A 354 27.03 12.25 -7.97
C ALA A 354 26.49 12.50 -9.42
N ASP A 355 26.15 11.43 -10.15
CA ASP A 355 25.58 11.54 -11.50
C ASP A 355 24.15 12.09 -11.46
N LEU A 356 23.36 11.62 -10.49
CA LEU A 356 22.03 12.14 -10.22
C LEU A 356 22.07 13.61 -9.76
N ALA A 357 23.01 13.95 -8.87
CA ALA A 357 23.16 15.30 -8.35
C ALA A 357 23.48 16.31 -9.46
N ARG A 358 24.30 15.93 -10.44
CA ARG A 358 24.65 16.78 -11.61
C ARG A 358 23.46 17.07 -12.53
N ARG A 359 22.41 16.26 -12.52
CA ARG A 359 21.20 16.47 -13.30
C ARG A 359 20.19 17.40 -12.62
N VAL A 360 20.34 17.65 -11.33
CA VAL A 360 19.42 18.53 -10.59
C VAL A 360 19.65 19.99 -11.00
N HIS A 361 18.55 20.73 -11.17
CA HIS A 361 18.64 22.16 -11.48
C HIS A 361 19.43 22.91 -10.40
N PRO A 362 20.32 23.85 -10.76
CA PRO A 362 21.18 24.54 -9.78
C PRO A 362 20.43 25.15 -8.60
N ASP A 363 19.28 25.80 -8.84
CA ASP A 363 18.46 26.43 -7.78
C ASP A 363 17.91 25.42 -6.76
N ASP A 364 17.69 24.17 -7.16
CA ASP A 364 17.03 23.14 -6.35
C ASP A 364 18.05 22.21 -5.67
N SER A 365 19.33 22.29 -6.06
CA SER A 365 20.39 21.40 -5.61
C SER A 365 20.60 21.46 -4.09
N ALA A 366 20.62 22.65 -3.50
CA ALA A 366 20.84 22.85 -2.07
C ALA A 366 19.69 22.27 -1.24
N VAL A 367 18.44 22.52 -1.65
CA VAL A 367 17.25 22.05 -0.93
C VAL A 367 17.19 20.52 -0.93
N ARG A 368 17.47 19.89 -2.10
CA ARG A 368 17.51 18.44 -2.20
C ARG A 368 18.63 17.82 -1.35
N ALA A 369 19.84 18.38 -1.39
CA ALA A 369 20.98 17.87 -0.63
C ALA A 369 20.70 17.92 0.88
N THR A 370 20.24 19.05 1.40
CA THR A 370 19.89 19.21 2.82
C THR A 370 18.82 18.22 3.28
N ALA A 371 17.79 17.96 2.45
CA ALA A 371 16.73 17.02 2.79
C ALA A 371 17.26 15.58 2.93
N ILE A 372 18.16 15.16 2.04
CA ILE A 372 18.77 13.82 2.06
C ILE A 372 19.75 13.67 3.22
N GLU A 373 20.62 14.68 3.45
CA GLU A 373 21.57 14.69 4.57
C GLU A 373 20.84 14.62 5.92
N HIS A 374 19.75 15.36 6.05
CA HIS A 374 18.91 15.29 7.26
C HIS A 374 18.32 13.90 7.47
N ALA A 375 17.81 13.27 6.42
CA ALA A 375 17.27 11.91 6.51
C ALA A 375 18.34 10.86 6.87
N LEU A 376 19.55 11.00 6.33
CA LEU A 376 20.68 10.13 6.68
C LEU A 376 21.11 10.31 8.14
N ALA A 377 21.17 11.56 8.63
CA ALA A 377 21.59 11.86 9.99
C ALA A 377 20.58 11.43 11.05
N THR A 378 19.28 11.52 10.76
CA THR A 378 18.20 11.25 11.72
C THR A 378 17.58 9.86 11.60
N GLY A 379 17.88 9.11 10.53
CA GLY A 379 17.19 7.86 10.22
C GLY A 379 15.70 8.07 9.86
N GLY A 380 15.39 9.23 9.27
CA GLY A 380 14.02 9.65 8.94
C GLY A 380 13.64 9.49 7.49
N SER A 381 12.48 10.04 7.15
CA SER A 381 11.99 10.18 5.78
C SER A 381 12.11 11.62 5.31
N TYR A 382 12.28 11.81 4.00
CA TYR A 382 12.21 13.12 3.37
C TYR A 382 11.25 13.11 2.18
N GLU A 383 10.74 14.27 1.85
CA GLU A 383 9.94 14.54 0.66
C GLU A 383 10.43 15.85 0.05
N VAL A 384 10.72 15.83 -1.25
CA VAL A 384 11.21 17.01 -1.97
C VAL A 384 10.76 16.98 -3.42
N GLU A 385 10.39 18.15 -3.94
CA GLU A 385 10.12 18.38 -5.36
C GLU A 385 11.26 19.21 -5.95
N TYR A 386 11.82 18.77 -7.06
CA TYR A 386 12.94 19.47 -7.71
C TYR A 386 12.93 19.26 -9.23
N ARG A 387 13.62 20.14 -9.92
CA ARG A 387 13.78 20.08 -11.37
C ARG A 387 15.02 19.27 -11.74
N VAL A 388 14.90 18.47 -12.79
CA VAL A 388 15.98 17.70 -13.40
C VAL A 388 16.17 18.21 -14.82
N ILE A 389 17.43 18.47 -15.22
CA ILE A 389 17.82 18.85 -16.57
C ILE A 389 18.26 17.60 -17.31
N LEU A 390 17.53 17.25 -18.36
CA LEU A 390 17.83 16.10 -19.21
C LEU A 390 18.97 16.39 -20.18
N PRO A 391 19.60 15.36 -20.80
CA PRO A 391 20.68 15.54 -21.77
C PRO A 391 20.33 16.43 -22.99
N ASP A 392 19.04 16.47 -23.36
CA ASP A 392 18.50 17.31 -24.42
C ASP A 392 18.23 18.75 -24.00
N GLY A 393 18.52 19.10 -22.75
CA GLY A 393 18.25 20.41 -22.15
C GLY A 393 16.83 20.61 -21.67
N SER A 394 15.92 19.65 -21.84
CA SER A 394 14.56 19.77 -21.33
C SER A 394 14.53 19.65 -19.80
N VAL A 395 13.57 20.35 -19.17
CA VAL A 395 13.41 20.37 -17.71
C VAL A 395 12.21 19.49 -17.31
N ARG A 396 12.44 18.60 -16.35
CA ARG A 396 11.44 17.71 -15.81
C ARG A 396 11.29 17.94 -14.31
N TRP A 397 10.05 17.99 -13.82
CA TRP A 397 9.77 18.07 -12.39
C TRP A 397 9.67 16.68 -11.78
N ILE A 398 10.44 16.42 -10.74
CA ILE A 398 10.46 15.16 -10.02
C ILE A 398 10.02 15.41 -8.55
N ALA A 399 9.04 14.63 -8.09
CA ALA A 399 8.74 14.49 -6.67
C ALA A 399 9.43 13.23 -6.16
N ALA A 400 10.32 13.39 -5.19
CA ALA A 400 11.07 12.29 -4.58
C ALA A 400 10.71 12.15 -3.11
N ARG A 401 10.46 10.90 -2.69
CA ARG A 401 10.29 10.50 -1.28
C ARG A 401 11.27 9.41 -0.97
N GLY A 402 12.03 9.56 0.09
CA GLY A 402 13.00 8.57 0.53
C GLY A 402 13.00 8.40 2.03
N ARG A 403 13.54 7.26 2.47
CA ARG A 403 13.73 6.93 3.88
C ARG A 403 15.09 6.29 4.08
N SER A 404 15.77 6.71 5.15
CA SER A 404 16.96 6.05 5.69
C SER A 404 16.57 5.19 6.91
N PRO A 405 17.13 3.99 7.09
CA PRO A 405 17.02 3.27 8.36
C PRO A 405 17.62 4.09 9.49
N SER A 406 17.16 3.87 10.74
CA SER A 406 17.73 4.53 11.90
C SER A 406 19.22 4.17 12.06
N PRO A 407 20.09 5.13 12.43
CA PRO A 407 21.50 4.85 12.74
C PRO A 407 21.69 3.82 13.86
N ASP A 408 20.70 3.68 14.76
CA ASP A 408 20.71 2.74 15.89
C ASP A 408 20.39 1.28 15.49
N ALA A 409 20.11 1.00 14.23
CA ALA A 409 19.72 -0.33 13.74
C ALA A 409 20.90 -1.31 13.51
N GLY A 410 22.02 -1.14 14.20
CA GLY A 410 23.18 -2.04 14.12
C GLY A 410 24.08 -1.75 12.91
N ASP A 411 25.04 -2.66 12.62
CA ASP A 411 26.08 -2.57 11.59
C ASP A 411 25.60 -2.42 10.11
N ALA A 412 24.38 -1.96 9.88
CA ALA A 412 23.86 -1.76 8.53
C ALA A 412 24.46 -0.50 7.90
N PRO A 413 25.00 -0.57 6.67
CA PRO A 413 25.56 0.59 5.99
C PRO A 413 24.47 1.67 5.78
N PRO A 414 24.84 2.97 5.80
CA PRO A 414 23.91 4.03 5.54
C PRO A 414 23.33 3.90 4.13
N ARG A 415 22.03 3.63 4.05
CA ARG A 415 21.26 3.45 2.81
C ARG A 415 20.05 4.37 2.78
N VAL A 416 19.68 4.81 1.61
CA VAL A 416 18.45 5.55 1.39
C VAL A 416 17.62 4.84 0.32
N LEU A 417 16.44 4.40 0.69
CA LEU A 417 15.47 3.78 -0.22
C LEU A 417 14.36 4.78 -0.53
N GLY A 418 13.92 4.84 -1.76
CA GLY A 418 12.88 5.79 -2.10
C GLY A 418 12.19 5.55 -3.43
N VAL A 419 11.26 6.45 -3.68
CA VAL A 419 10.47 6.52 -4.90
C VAL A 419 10.56 7.92 -5.50
N SER A 420 10.54 8.01 -6.81
CA SER A 420 10.43 9.27 -7.54
C SER A 420 9.32 9.19 -8.56
N MET A 421 8.63 10.30 -8.78
CA MET A 421 7.53 10.43 -9.73
C MET A 421 7.77 11.64 -10.63
N ASP A 422 7.50 11.51 -11.91
CA ASP A 422 7.47 12.65 -12.84
C ASP A 422 6.14 13.41 -12.66
N ILE A 423 6.22 14.62 -12.10
CA ILE A 423 5.09 15.52 -11.89
C ILE A 423 5.04 16.67 -12.88
N THR A 424 5.78 16.59 -14.00
CA THR A 424 5.88 17.67 -14.98
C THR A 424 4.52 18.05 -15.55
N ARG A 425 3.73 17.06 -15.96
CA ARG A 425 2.36 17.29 -16.47
C ARG A 425 1.45 17.90 -15.42
N GLN A 426 1.56 17.47 -14.17
CA GLN A 426 0.77 18.01 -13.06
C GLN A 426 1.11 19.49 -12.80
N LYS A 427 2.41 19.83 -12.79
CA LYS A 427 2.87 21.22 -12.64
C LYS A 427 2.41 22.11 -13.80
N GLN A 428 2.52 21.62 -15.03
CA GLN A 428 2.06 22.33 -16.22
C GLN A 428 0.57 22.58 -16.20
N ALA A 429 -0.24 21.54 -15.92
CA ALA A 429 -1.68 21.67 -15.82
C ALA A 429 -2.11 22.65 -14.70
N ARG A 430 -1.38 22.66 -13.57
CA ARG A 430 -1.64 23.62 -12.49
C ARG A 430 -1.36 25.06 -12.92
N ILE A 431 -0.26 25.31 -13.62
CA ILE A 431 0.09 26.64 -14.14
C ILE A 431 -0.96 27.09 -15.16
N GLU A 432 -1.34 26.23 -16.09
CA GLU A 432 -2.33 26.53 -17.11
C GLU A 432 -3.70 26.86 -16.48
N ALA A 433 -4.14 26.06 -15.51
CA ALA A 433 -5.38 26.33 -14.78
C ALA A 433 -5.35 27.67 -14.01
N GLN A 434 -4.19 28.06 -13.50
CA GLN A 434 -3.99 29.35 -12.85
C GLN A 434 -4.17 30.49 -13.86
N LEU A 435 -3.48 30.41 -15.01
CA LEU A 435 -3.57 31.42 -16.06
C LEU A 435 -5.00 31.58 -16.58
N GLN A 436 -5.70 30.48 -16.80
CA GLN A 436 -7.11 30.51 -17.21
C GLN A 436 -8.00 31.20 -16.19
N ARG A 437 -7.79 30.96 -14.88
CA ARG A 437 -8.54 31.65 -13.82
C ARG A 437 -8.30 33.15 -13.82
N GLU A 438 -7.06 33.58 -14.04
CA GLU A 438 -6.70 34.99 -14.12
C GLU A 438 -7.35 35.67 -15.33
N GLU A 439 -7.39 34.99 -16.47
CA GLU A 439 -8.03 35.48 -17.70
C GLU A 439 -9.55 35.62 -17.52
N LEU A 440 -10.21 34.61 -16.94
CA LEU A 440 -11.66 34.68 -16.64
C LEU A 440 -11.98 35.83 -15.68
N ALA A 441 -11.15 36.05 -14.65
CA ALA A 441 -11.32 37.16 -13.74
C ALA A 441 -11.16 38.52 -14.45
N HIS A 442 -10.27 38.63 -15.41
CA HIS A 442 -10.10 39.83 -16.23
C HIS A 442 -11.31 40.09 -17.14
N LEU A 443 -11.77 39.09 -17.87
CA LEU A 443 -12.95 39.19 -18.74
C LEU A 443 -14.20 39.59 -17.96
N SER A 444 -14.36 39.09 -16.74
CA SER A 444 -15.46 39.48 -15.89
C SER A 444 -15.42 40.97 -15.47
N ARG A 445 -14.22 41.52 -15.20
CA ARG A 445 -14.07 42.95 -14.92
C ARG A 445 -14.51 43.81 -16.10
N VAL A 446 -14.08 43.44 -17.31
CA VAL A 446 -14.45 44.12 -18.54
C VAL A 446 -15.96 44.08 -18.77
N ALA A 447 -16.59 42.91 -18.59
CA ALA A 447 -18.03 42.73 -18.73
C ALA A 447 -18.86 43.59 -17.73
N SER A 448 -18.40 43.62 -16.46
CA SER A 448 -19.07 44.46 -15.43
C SER A 448 -19.02 45.95 -15.75
N LEU A 449 -17.91 46.43 -16.30
CA LEU A 449 -17.79 47.83 -16.72
C LEU A 449 -18.59 48.14 -17.97
N SER A 450 -18.78 47.21 -18.91
CA SER A 450 -19.63 47.44 -20.09
C SER A 450 -21.08 47.70 -19.74
N THR A 451 -21.58 47.08 -18.65
CA THR A 451 -22.94 47.30 -18.14
C THR A 451 -23.16 48.73 -17.60
N LEU A 452 -22.07 49.39 -17.17
CA LEU A 452 -22.07 50.75 -16.68
C LEU A 452 -21.68 51.78 -17.74
N SER A 453 -21.53 51.38 -19.02
CA SER A 453 -21.04 52.26 -20.09
C SER A 453 -21.89 53.55 -20.23
N GLY A 454 -23.20 53.46 -20.03
CA GLY A 454 -24.10 54.62 -20.08
C GLY A 454 -23.83 55.64 -18.96
N SER A 455 -23.65 55.19 -17.72
CA SER A 455 -23.39 56.06 -16.58
C SER A 455 -22.00 56.66 -16.62
N LEU A 456 -20.99 55.86 -17.04
CA LEU A 456 -19.62 56.34 -17.20
C LEU A 456 -19.48 57.41 -18.29
N ALA A 457 -20.22 57.27 -19.41
CA ALA A 457 -20.30 58.30 -20.44
C ALA A 457 -20.93 59.57 -19.89
N HIS A 458 -21.96 59.44 -19.03
CA HIS A 458 -22.62 60.58 -18.38
C HIS A 458 -21.70 61.25 -17.35
N GLU A 459 -21.03 60.48 -16.50
CA GLU A 459 -20.07 61.01 -15.51
C GLU A 459 -18.85 61.70 -16.13
N LEU A 460 -18.32 61.20 -17.23
CA LEU A 460 -17.27 61.89 -18.00
C LEU A 460 -17.81 63.10 -18.78
N GLY A 461 -19.02 62.99 -19.30
CA GLY A 461 -19.68 64.04 -20.02
C GLY A 461 -19.96 65.31 -19.17
N GLN A 462 -20.24 65.15 -17.88
CA GLN A 462 -20.49 66.27 -16.96
C GLN A 462 -19.29 67.21 -16.80
N PRO A 463 -18.08 66.75 -16.36
CA PRO A 463 -16.92 67.60 -16.22
C PRO A 463 -16.45 68.16 -17.56
N LEU A 464 -16.54 67.37 -18.66
CA LEU A 464 -16.19 67.86 -19.98
C LEU A 464 -17.19 68.95 -20.48
N GLY A 465 -18.49 68.80 -20.23
CA GLY A 465 -19.50 69.79 -20.47
C GLY A 465 -19.28 71.06 -19.66
N SER A 466 -18.93 70.92 -18.37
CA SER A 466 -18.57 72.07 -17.54
C SER A 466 -17.37 72.84 -18.06
N ILE A 467 -16.31 72.09 -18.49
CA ILE A 467 -15.11 72.69 -19.12
C ILE A 467 -15.48 73.50 -20.35
N LEU A 468 -16.28 72.90 -21.24
CA LEU A 468 -16.69 73.53 -22.48
C LEU A 468 -17.56 74.79 -22.21
N SER A 469 -18.56 74.70 -21.31
CA SER A 469 -19.44 75.82 -20.95
C SER A 469 -18.63 76.93 -20.30
N ASN A 470 -17.77 76.68 -19.38
CA ASN A 470 -16.92 77.65 -18.72
C ASN A 470 -15.91 78.29 -19.70
N ALA A 471 -15.31 77.49 -20.60
CA ALA A 471 -14.44 78.05 -21.65
C ALA A 471 -15.15 79.00 -22.56
N GLN A 472 -16.41 78.67 -22.98
CA GLN A 472 -17.29 79.59 -23.76
C GLN A 472 -17.68 80.84 -22.99
N ALA A 473 -17.94 80.70 -21.71
CA ALA A 473 -18.25 81.89 -20.86
C ALA A 473 -17.00 82.78 -20.75
N GLY A 474 -15.84 82.21 -20.49
CA GLY A 474 -14.57 82.92 -20.44
C GLY A 474 -14.26 83.67 -21.72
N GLN A 475 -14.51 83.11 -22.90
CA GLN A 475 -14.37 83.75 -24.19
C GLN A 475 -15.30 84.95 -24.30
N ARG A 476 -16.56 84.84 -23.84
CA ARG A 476 -17.53 85.94 -23.86
C ARG A 476 -17.10 87.08 -22.97
N PHE A 477 -16.66 86.76 -21.72
CA PHE A 477 -16.17 87.79 -20.79
C PHE A 477 -14.93 88.51 -21.32
N MET A 478 -14.05 87.80 -21.96
CA MET A 478 -12.84 88.36 -22.55
C MET A 478 -13.09 89.25 -23.83
N SER A 479 -14.24 89.07 -24.46
CA SER A 479 -14.60 89.85 -25.67
C SER A 479 -15.37 91.16 -25.34
N GLN A 480 -15.58 91.55 -24.07
CA GLN A 480 -16.15 92.80 -23.64
C GLN A 480 -15.10 93.90 -23.65
N ASP A 481 -15.55 95.13 -23.85
CA ASP A 481 -14.67 96.34 -23.87
C ASP A 481 -13.90 96.56 -22.53
N ALA A 482 -14.45 96.07 -21.43
CA ALA A 482 -13.83 96.06 -20.10
C ALA A 482 -14.04 94.70 -19.45
N PRO A 483 -13.15 93.75 -19.67
CA PRO A 483 -13.32 92.40 -19.18
C PRO A 483 -13.21 92.34 -17.63
N ASP A 484 -14.14 91.65 -16.94
CA ASP A 484 -14.03 91.38 -15.54
C ASP A 484 -12.99 90.22 -15.33
N LEU A 485 -11.80 90.64 -15.00
CA LEU A 485 -10.66 89.68 -14.79
C LEU A 485 -10.83 88.80 -13.57
N ALA A 486 -11.67 89.19 -12.55
CA ALA A 486 -11.96 88.35 -11.40
C ALA A 486 -12.87 87.20 -11.78
N GLU A 487 -13.86 87.43 -12.59
CA GLU A 487 -14.78 86.41 -13.11
C GLU A 487 -14.06 85.45 -14.07
N VAL A 488 -13.23 86.02 -14.95
CA VAL A 488 -12.39 85.20 -15.85
C VAL A 488 -11.46 84.25 -15.06
N ARG A 489 -10.85 84.71 -13.93
CA ARG A 489 -10.01 83.88 -13.08
C ARG A 489 -10.88 82.78 -12.38
N ALA A 490 -12.09 83.08 -11.94
CA ALA A 490 -13.01 82.09 -11.37
C ALA A 490 -13.36 80.99 -12.39
N ILE A 491 -13.71 81.42 -13.64
CA ILE A 491 -13.95 80.50 -14.75
C ILE A 491 -12.78 79.55 -15.02
N PHE A 492 -11.58 80.07 -15.04
CA PHE A 492 -10.39 79.20 -15.21
C PHE A 492 -10.19 78.25 -14.01
N ALA A 493 -10.48 78.67 -12.78
CA ALA A 493 -10.43 77.78 -11.61
C ALA A 493 -11.45 76.67 -11.72
N ASP A 494 -12.64 76.95 -12.19
CA ASP A 494 -13.68 75.94 -12.44
C ASP A 494 -13.31 74.95 -13.53
N ILE A 495 -12.69 75.41 -14.65
CA ILE A 495 -12.16 74.54 -15.72
C ILE A 495 -11.10 73.60 -15.14
N VAL A 496 -10.15 74.11 -14.34
CA VAL A 496 -9.08 73.30 -13.74
C VAL A 496 -9.71 72.25 -12.78
N GLY A 497 -10.69 72.66 -11.97
CA GLY A 497 -11.42 71.75 -11.07
C GLY A 497 -12.16 70.66 -11.79
N ALA A 498 -12.86 71.01 -12.89
CA ALA A 498 -13.57 70.01 -13.72
C ALA A 498 -12.62 69.03 -14.43
N ASN A 499 -11.50 69.53 -14.96
CA ASN A 499 -10.46 68.67 -15.55
C ASN A 499 -9.87 67.70 -14.56
N ARG A 500 -9.58 68.15 -13.31
CA ARG A 500 -9.08 67.28 -12.27
C ARG A 500 -10.05 66.14 -11.96
N ARG A 501 -11.36 66.41 -11.85
CA ARG A 501 -12.43 65.42 -11.67
C ARG A 501 -12.46 64.40 -12.82
N ALA A 502 -12.34 64.85 -14.07
CA ALA A 502 -12.34 63.96 -15.24
C ALA A 502 -11.12 62.99 -15.21
N VAL A 503 -9.93 63.51 -14.87
CA VAL A 503 -8.72 62.69 -14.73
C VAL A 503 -8.88 61.65 -13.61
N GLU A 504 -9.44 62.01 -12.46
CA GLU A 504 -9.70 61.09 -11.34
C GLU A 504 -10.64 59.95 -11.75
N ILE A 505 -11.70 60.21 -12.53
CA ILE A 505 -12.63 59.19 -13.05
C ILE A 505 -11.87 58.24 -13.99
N ILE A 506 -11.06 58.75 -14.91
CA ILE A 506 -10.26 57.94 -15.85
C ILE A 506 -9.26 57.05 -15.10
N ASP A 507 -8.53 57.56 -14.11
CA ASP A 507 -7.56 56.81 -13.34
C ASP A 507 -8.21 55.69 -12.50
N ARG A 508 -9.40 55.91 -11.95
CA ARG A 508 -10.20 54.88 -11.26
C ARG A 508 -10.60 53.75 -12.22
N LEU A 509 -11.09 54.09 -13.40
CA LEU A 509 -11.43 53.10 -14.43
C LEU A 509 -10.20 52.29 -14.87
N ARG A 510 -9.10 52.98 -15.07
CA ARG A 510 -7.84 52.34 -15.45
C ARG A 510 -7.34 51.37 -14.38
N THR A 511 -7.49 51.73 -13.11
CA THR A 511 -7.13 50.84 -11.97
C THR A 511 -8.01 49.60 -11.91
N MET A 512 -9.33 49.72 -12.13
CA MET A 512 -10.24 48.57 -12.17
C MET A 512 -9.99 47.61 -13.33
N LEU A 513 -9.43 48.10 -14.46
CA LEU A 513 -9.11 47.30 -15.64
C LEU A 513 -7.73 46.69 -15.62
N ARG A 514 -6.88 47.05 -14.67
CA ARG A 514 -5.47 46.60 -14.62
C ARG A 514 -5.39 45.10 -14.36
N ARG A 515 -4.56 44.39 -15.13
CA ARG A 515 -4.10 43.02 -14.82
C ARG A 515 -3.05 43.08 -13.70
N GLY A 516 -3.23 42.38 -12.61
CA GLY A 516 -2.26 42.34 -11.50
C GLY A 516 -2.45 41.16 -10.60
N GLU A 517 -1.40 40.82 -9.87
CA GLU A 517 -1.41 39.83 -8.78
C GLU A 517 -2.36 40.29 -7.67
N VAL A 518 -3.04 39.34 -7.01
CA VAL A 518 -3.90 39.61 -5.86
C VAL A 518 -3.06 40.14 -4.71
N LEU A 519 -3.24 41.40 -4.35
CA LEU A 519 -2.50 42.04 -3.27
C LEU A 519 -3.40 42.15 -2.04
N LEU A 520 -3.34 41.14 -1.17
CA LEU A 520 -4.04 41.20 0.11
C LEU A 520 -3.41 42.24 1.01
N GLN A 521 -4.16 43.28 1.36
CA GLN A 521 -3.73 44.38 2.23
C GLN A 521 -4.89 44.82 3.13
N PRO A 522 -4.60 45.50 4.25
CA PRO A 522 -5.66 46.16 5.05
C PRO A 522 -6.40 47.20 4.25
N VAL A 523 -7.70 47.00 4.00
CA VAL A 523 -8.55 47.88 3.20
C VAL A 523 -9.74 48.36 4.03
N SER A 524 -9.96 49.66 4.07
CA SER A 524 -11.17 50.24 4.65
C SER A 524 -12.39 49.92 3.75
N VAL A 525 -13.30 49.10 4.31
CA VAL A 525 -14.52 48.70 3.63
C VAL A 525 -15.41 49.92 3.39
N GLN A 526 -15.50 50.85 4.36
CA GLN A 526 -16.31 52.05 4.26
C GLN A 526 -15.84 52.96 3.11
N GLU A 527 -14.50 53.23 3.04
CA GLU A 527 -13.96 54.02 1.92
C GLU A 527 -14.23 53.39 0.55
N SER A 528 -14.13 52.05 0.49
CA SER A 528 -14.39 51.28 -0.75
C SER A 528 -15.85 51.39 -1.18
N LEU A 529 -16.79 51.33 -0.23
CA LEU A 529 -18.24 51.53 -0.48
C LEU A 529 -18.56 52.98 -0.92
N ASP A 530 -18.02 53.99 -0.24
CA ASP A 530 -18.23 55.40 -0.54
C ASP A 530 -17.69 55.75 -1.94
N GLU A 531 -16.54 55.22 -2.30
CA GLU A 531 -15.93 55.37 -3.64
C GLU A 531 -16.80 54.70 -4.71
N LEU A 532 -17.31 53.49 -4.44
CA LEU A 532 -18.15 52.75 -5.35
C LEU A 532 -19.51 53.43 -5.57
N LEU A 533 -20.12 53.93 -4.50
CA LEU A 533 -21.36 54.68 -4.57
C LEU A 533 -21.19 55.99 -5.36
N ARG A 534 -20.04 56.62 -5.33
CA ARG A 534 -19.74 57.78 -6.19
C ARG A 534 -19.67 57.41 -7.67
N ILE A 535 -19.11 56.22 -8.00
CA ILE A 535 -19.02 55.73 -9.38
C ILE A 535 -20.41 55.29 -9.90
N ALA A 536 -21.16 54.57 -9.09
CA ALA A 536 -22.45 54.02 -9.48
C ALA A 536 -23.60 55.02 -9.30
N GLY A 537 -23.35 56.18 -8.67
CA GLY A 537 -24.39 57.13 -8.24
C GLY A 537 -25.26 57.63 -9.38
N SER A 538 -24.69 58.00 -10.52
CA SER A 538 -25.45 58.47 -11.69
C SER A 538 -26.37 57.40 -12.26
N ASP A 539 -25.91 56.12 -12.27
CA ASP A 539 -26.73 55.00 -12.72
C ASP A 539 -27.85 54.67 -11.74
N LEU A 540 -27.59 54.73 -10.45
CA LEU A 540 -28.59 54.53 -9.40
C LEU A 540 -29.71 55.59 -9.47
N ILE A 541 -29.33 56.87 -9.67
CA ILE A 541 -30.29 57.97 -9.87
C ILE A 541 -31.09 57.77 -11.16
N ALA A 542 -30.43 57.44 -12.27
CA ALA A 542 -31.09 57.21 -13.56
C ALA A 542 -32.08 56.03 -13.50
N ARG A 543 -31.80 55.01 -12.72
CA ARG A 543 -32.71 53.88 -12.48
C ARG A 543 -33.72 54.10 -11.39
N GLY A 544 -33.74 55.27 -10.74
CA GLY A 544 -34.65 55.64 -9.65
C GLY A 544 -34.49 54.79 -8.40
N VAL A 545 -33.27 54.41 -8.07
CA VAL A 545 -32.95 53.56 -6.90
C VAL A 545 -32.52 54.46 -5.75
N ALA A 546 -33.25 54.43 -4.64
CA ALA A 546 -32.86 55.08 -3.38
C ALA A 546 -31.84 54.21 -2.64
N VAL A 547 -30.73 54.81 -2.18
CA VAL A 547 -29.69 54.06 -1.45
C VAL A 547 -29.76 54.42 0.04
N SER A 548 -29.81 53.39 0.91
CA SER A 548 -29.73 53.51 2.35
C SER A 548 -28.44 52.82 2.82
N ASN A 549 -27.53 53.57 3.44
CA ASN A 549 -26.27 53.01 4.01
C ASN A 549 -26.43 52.90 5.53
N LEU A 550 -26.42 51.67 6.03
CA LEU A 550 -26.58 51.34 7.45
C LEU A 550 -25.26 50.70 7.96
N THR A 551 -24.30 51.57 8.26
CA THR A 551 -23.04 51.11 8.91
C THR A 551 -23.21 51.14 10.42
N THR A 552 -22.87 50.06 11.09
CA THR A 552 -22.96 49.91 12.55
C THR A 552 -21.55 49.99 13.18
N GLY A 553 -21.24 51.13 13.80
CA GLY A 553 -19.95 51.32 14.51
C GLY A 553 -18.76 51.66 13.62
N ASP A 554 -17.59 51.76 14.23
CA ASP A 554 -16.29 51.94 13.56
C ASP A 554 -15.83 50.60 13.03
N ILE A 555 -15.70 50.44 11.69
CA ILE A 555 -15.38 49.18 11.02
C ILE A 555 -13.86 49.10 10.77
N PRO A 556 -13.13 48.19 11.45
CA PRO A 556 -11.71 47.97 11.19
C PRO A 556 -11.45 47.51 9.74
N PRO A 557 -10.24 47.72 9.21
CA PRO A 557 -9.86 47.27 7.88
C PRO A 557 -10.03 45.77 7.69
N ALA A 558 -10.52 45.32 6.53
CA ALA A 558 -10.55 43.93 6.12
C ALA A 558 -9.27 43.57 5.35
N MET A 559 -8.78 42.32 5.50
CA MET A 559 -7.65 41.80 4.73
C MET A 559 -8.16 41.37 3.34
N THR A 560 -7.97 42.24 2.33
CA THR A 560 -8.51 42.02 0.98
C THR A 560 -7.73 42.80 -0.08
N ASP A 561 -8.00 42.51 -1.35
CA ASP A 561 -7.55 43.35 -2.47
C ASP A 561 -8.66 44.41 -2.74
N ARG A 562 -8.29 45.70 -2.70
CA ARG A 562 -9.23 46.83 -2.86
C ARG A 562 -9.98 46.76 -4.19
N VAL A 563 -9.27 46.44 -5.29
CA VAL A 563 -9.89 46.42 -6.63
C VAL A 563 -10.85 45.23 -6.76
N GLN A 564 -10.49 44.09 -6.23
CA GLN A 564 -11.34 42.90 -6.26
C GLN A 564 -12.55 43.06 -5.34
N LEU A 565 -12.40 43.67 -4.17
CA LEU A 565 -13.54 44.01 -3.30
C LEU A 565 -14.52 44.93 -4.00
N GLN A 566 -14.03 46.02 -4.64
CA GLN A 566 -14.88 46.92 -5.39
C GLN A 566 -15.61 46.23 -6.54
N GLN A 567 -14.96 45.31 -7.22
CA GLN A 567 -15.56 44.49 -8.27
C GLN A 567 -16.71 43.61 -7.73
N VAL A 568 -16.50 42.92 -6.60
CA VAL A 568 -17.55 42.11 -5.97
C VAL A 568 -18.74 42.97 -5.59
N LEU A 569 -18.51 44.09 -4.92
CA LEU A 569 -19.57 45.01 -4.49
C LEU A 569 -20.33 45.62 -5.67
N LEU A 570 -19.63 46.04 -6.72
CA LEU A 570 -20.21 46.55 -7.93
C LEU A 570 -21.15 45.53 -8.59
N ASN A 571 -20.68 44.28 -8.72
CA ASN A 571 -21.50 43.22 -9.31
C ASN A 571 -22.79 42.96 -8.50
N LEU A 572 -22.67 42.94 -7.16
CA LEU A 572 -23.84 42.77 -6.29
C LEU A 572 -24.84 43.95 -6.40
N ILE A 573 -24.34 45.20 -6.45
CA ILE A 573 -25.17 46.40 -6.61
C ILE A 573 -25.90 46.40 -7.95
N VAL A 574 -25.19 46.08 -9.04
CA VAL A 574 -25.83 45.99 -10.39
C VAL A 574 -26.87 44.89 -10.41
N ASN A 575 -26.62 43.74 -9.81
CA ASN A 575 -27.59 42.64 -9.71
C ASN A 575 -28.84 43.06 -8.90
N ALA A 576 -28.64 43.78 -7.80
CA ALA A 576 -29.75 44.33 -7.01
C ALA A 576 -30.62 45.34 -7.81
N CYS A 577 -29.98 46.23 -8.56
CA CYS A 577 -30.67 47.16 -9.43
C CYS A 577 -31.52 46.47 -10.52
N ASP A 578 -30.93 45.46 -11.15
CA ASP A 578 -31.61 44.65 -12.17
C ASP A 578 -32.80 43.87 -11.60
N ALA A 579 -32.65 43.32 -10.39
CA ALA A 579 -33.75 42.62 -9.68
C ALA A 579 -34.92 43.53 -9.34
N MET A 580 -34.67 44.82 -9.16
CA MET A 580 -35.70 45.84 -8.87
C MET A 580 -36.27 46.53 -10.12
N ALA A 581 -35.77 46.21 -11.33
CA ALA A 581 -36.16 46.90 -12.56
C ALA A 581 -37.69 46.88 -12.83
N SER A 582 -38.39 45.84 -12.41
CA SER A 582 -39.86 45.69 -12.53
C SER A 582 -40.65 46.42 -11.43
N ASN A 583 -40.01 46.95 -10.38
CA ASN A 583 -40.68 47.67 -9.30
C ASN A 583 -40.99 49.12 -9.73
N ARG A 584 -41.94 49.76 -9.05
CA ARG A 584 -42.18 51.23 -9.19
C ARG A 584 -40.92 51.95 -8.66
N PRO A 585 -40.56 53.11 -9.22
CA PRO A 585 -39.41 53.88 -8.78
C PRO A 585 -39.40 54.20 -7.28
N GLU A 586 -40.53 54.44 -6.68
CA GLU A 586 -40.76 54.74 -5.26
C GLU A 586 -40.47 53.53 -4.35
N ASP A 587 -40.55 52.29 -4.89
CA ASP A 587 -40.34 51.04 -4.19
C ASP A 587 -38.91 50.46 -4.40
N ARG A 588 -38.03 51.16 -5.12
CA ARG A 588 -36.65 50.70 -5.40
C ARG A 588 -35.71 51.21 -4.35
N THR A 589 -35.44 50.36 -3.35
CA THR A 589 -34.52 50.70 -2.26
C THR A 589 -33.40 49.68 -2.18
N LEU A 590 -32.18 50.16 -2.33
CA LEU A 590 -30.94 49.40 -2.10
C LEU A 590 -30.41 49.71 -0.69
N THR A 591 -30.29 48.72 0.18
CA THR A 591 -29.74 48.91 1.51
C THR A 591 -28.36 48.26 1.58
N LEU A 592 -27.35 49.05 1.95
CA LEU A 592 -26.01 48.56 2.25
C LEU A 592 -25.85 48.47 3.77
N LEU A 593 -25.43 47.31 4.24
CA LEU A 593 -25.24 47.05 5.66
C LEU A 593 -23.79 46.67 5.91
N THR A 594 -23.12 47.29 6.86
CA THR A 594 -21.79 46.91 7.27
C THR A 594 -21.77 46.66 8.77
N SER A 595 -21.26 45.50 9.19
CA SER A 595 -21.22 45.08 10.59
C SER A 595 -20.01 44.17 10.86
N ILE A 596 -19.67 43.97 12.14
CA ILE A 596 -18.64 43.05 12.57
C ILE A 596 -19.29 41.84 13.24
N ALA A 597 -18.89 40.65 12.86
CA ALA A 597 -19.31 39.40 13.53
C ALA A 597 -18.20 38.34 13.47
N GLN A 598 -17.90 37.69 14.57
CA GLN A 598 -16.95 36.55 14.64
C GLN A 598 -15.58 36.82 14.00
N ASN A 599 -15.00 38.00 14.26
CA ASN A 599 -13.70 38.40 13.68
C ASN A 599 -13.71 38.64 12.15
N GLU A 600 -14.87 38.87 11.55
CA GLU A 600 -15.05 39.15 10.14
C GLU A 600 -15.82 40.46 9.96
N VAL A 601 -15.50 41.23 8.92
CA VAL A 601 -16.33 42.31 8.44
C VAL A 601 -17.39 41.70 7.53
N ARG A 602 -18.67 41.96 7.85
CA ARG A 602 -19.81 41.55 7.01
C ARG A 602 -20.36 42.76 6.25
N ILE A 603 -20.47 42.60 4.97
CA ILE A 603 -21.07 43.57 4.05
C ILE A 603 -22.34 42.96 3.47
N GLY A 604 -23.47 43.58 3.68
CA GLY A 604 -24.77 43.17 3.12
C GLY A 604 -25.22 44.10 2.00
N VAL A 605 -25.63 43.54 0.89
CA VAL A 605 -26.31 44.26 -0.22
C VAL A 605 -27.71 43.71 -0.29
N LEU A 606 -28.69 44.53 0.10
CA LEU A 606 -30.11 44.14 0.23
C LEU A 606 -30.94 44.89 -0.78
N ASP A 607 -31.77 44.19 -1.53
CA ASP A 607 -32.72 44.75 -2.50
C ASP A 607 -34.18 44.45 -2.13
N CYS A 608 -35.10 45.11 -2.79
CA CYS A 608 -36.54 44.90 -2.71
C CYS A 608 -37.11 44.29 -4.00
N GLY A 609 -36.30 43.57 -4.76
CA GLY A 609 -36.63 43.04 -6.08
C GLY A 609 -37.46 41.75 -6.08
N VAL A 610 -37.31 40.95 -7.11
CA VAL A 610 -38.06 39.69 -7.32
C VAL A 610 -37.74 38.57 -6.33
N GLY A 611 -36.65 38.72 -5.54
CA GLY A 611 -36.22 37.72 -4.55
C GLY A 611 -35.34 36.61 -5.13
N LEU A 612 -35.15 35.53 -4.34
CA LEU A 612 -34.29 34.43 -4.67
C LEU A 612 -35.07 33.17 -5.10
N PRO A 613 -34.55 32.34 -6.00
CA PRO A 613 -35.13 31.04 -6.35
C PRO A 613 -35.12 30.07 -5.15
N ASP A 614 -35.82 28.92 -5.29
CA ASP A 614 -35.92 27.94 -4.21
C ASP A 614 -34.57 27.33 -3.85
N ASP A 615 -33.74 27.03 -4.81
CA ASP A 615 -32.37 26.63 -4.63
C ASP A 615 -31.40 27.81 -4.80
N VAL A 616 -31.00 28.41 -3.69
CA VAL A 616 -30.11 29.59 -3.66
C VAL A 616 -28.67 29.23 -4.13
N GLU A 617 -28.24 27.99 -3.97
CA GLU A 617 -26.88 27.56 -4.38
C GLU A 617 -26.68 27.56 -5.90
N THR A 618 -27.73 27.36 -6.66
CA THR A 618 -27.68 27.42 -8.13
C THR A 618 -27.29 28.80 -8.66
N LEU A 619 -27.54 29.88 -7.90
CA LEU A 619 -27.16 31.25 -8.29
C LEU A 619 -25.64 31.44 -8.38
N PHE A 620 -24.88 30.64 -7.64
CA PHE A 620 -23.42 30.71 -7.61
C PHE A 620 -22.75 29.74 -8.59
N GLN A 621 -23.52 28.96 -9.35
CA GLN A 621 -22.99 28.06 -10.37
C GLN A 621 -22.60 28.89 -11.62
N PRO A 622 -21.45 28.56 -12.25
CA PRO A 622 -21.07 29.20 -13.50
C PRO A 622 -22.12 29.01 -14.60
N PHE A 623 -22.34 30.05 -15.42
CA PHE A 623 -23.31 30.08 -16.53
C PHE A 623 -24.79 30.01 -16.14
N HIS A 624 -25.11 30.08 -14.86
CA HIS A 624 -26.51 30.20 -14.41
C HIS A 624 -26.98 31.67 -14.44
N THR A 625 -27.98 31.97 -15.24
CA THR A 625 -28.54 33.34 -15.39
C THR A 625 -30.03 33.30 -15.68
N THR A 626 -30.75 34.25 -15.12
CA THR A 626 -32.16 34.53 -15.44
C THR A 626 -32.30 35.71 -16.39
N LYS A 627 -31.21 36.33 -16.83
CA LYS A 627 -31.19 37.51 -17.73
C LYS A 627 -30.95 37.07 -19.17
N ALA A 628 -31.69 37.67 -20.14
CA ALA A 628 -31.58 37.31 -21.57
C ALA A 628 -30.17 37.56 -22.14
N ASP A 629 -29.46 38.60 -21.70
CA ASP A 629 -28.13 38.97 -22.18
C ASP A 629 -27.03 38.72 -21.14
N GLY A 630 -27.30 37.97 -20.07
CA GLY A 630 -26.36 37.71 -18.99
C GLY A 630 -25.52 36.46 -19.23
N LEU A 631 -24.21 36.56 -19.07
CA LEU A 631 -23.26 35.40 -19.18
C LEU A 631 -23.36 34.41 -17.99
N GLY A 632 -24.09 34.74 -16.92
CA GLY A 632 -24.24 33.86 -15.74
C GLY A 632 -22.96 33.62 -14.93
N MET A 633 -21.90 34.41 -15.13
CA MET A 633 -20.60 34.24 -14.46
C MET A 633 -20.41 35.21 -13.27
N GLY A 634 -21.21 36.25 -13.12
CA GLY A 634 -20.96 37.32 -12.16
C GLY A 634 -20.85 36.83 -10.70
N LEU A 635 -21.90 36.12 -10.21
CA LEU A 635 -21.94 35.65 -8.83
C LEU A 635 -20.93 34.53 -8.54
N SER A 636 -20.66 33.64 -9.51
CA SER A 636 -19.65 32.58 -9.35
C SER A 636 -18.24 33.17 -9.24
N ILE A 637 -17.94 34.22 -9.99
CA ILE A 637 -16.65 34.91 -9.89
C ILE A 637 -16.55 35.68 -8.56
N CYS A 638 -17.63 36.36 -8.12
CA CYS A 638 -17.68 37.01 -6.81
C CYS A 638 -17.34 35.99 -5.69
N ARG A 639 -17.96 34.82 -5.74
CA ARG A 639 -17.69 33.74 -4.75
C ARG A 639 -16.23 33.29 -4.79
N THR A 640 -15.67 33.12 -5.97
CA THR A 640 -14.24 32.74 -6.14
C THR A 640 -13.32 33.81 -5.58
N LEU A 641 -13.55 35.10 -5.87
CA LEU A 641 -12.75 36.21 -5.37
C LEU A 641 -12.80 36.31 -3.85
N VAL A 642 -14.02 36.28 -3.29
CA VAL A 642 -14.21 36.36 -1.83
C VAL A 642 -13.57 35.18 -1.12
N THR A 643 -13.67 33.96 -1.67
CA THR A 643 -13.03 32.78 -1.13
C THR A 643 -11.51 32.86 -1.20
N ALA A 644 -10.95 33.42 -2.28
CA ALA A 644 -9.50 33.66 -2.41
C ALA A 644 -8.97 34.64 -1.36
N HIS A 645 -9.80 35.54 -0.84
CA HIS A 645 -9.48 36.44 0.27
C HIS A 645 -9.72 35.81 1.66
N GLY A 646 -10.02 34.51 1.74
CA GLY A 646 -10.35 33.81 2.99
C GLY A 646 -11.74 34.15 3.54
N GLY A 647 -12.63 34.76 2.71
CA GLY A 647 -13.96 35.15 3.08
C GLY A 647 -15.07 34.22 2.58
N ARG A 648 -16.32 34.65 2.76
CA ARG A 648 -17.55 33.90 2.36
C ARG A 648 -18.52 34.81 1.66
N LEU A 649 -19.21 34.29 0.62
CA LEU A 649 -20.33 34.96 -0.07
C LEU A 649 -21.53 34.02 -0.02
N TRP A 650 -22.68 34.55 0.46
CA TRP A 650 -23.95 33.82 0.49
C TRP A 650 -25.13 34.78 0.27
N ALA A 651 -26.31 34.21 0.06
CA ALA A 651 -27.54 35.00 -0.10
C ALA A 651 -28.66 34.46 0.80
N GLU A 652 -29.53 35.38 1.28
CA GLU A 652 -30.68 35.08 2.15
C GLU A 652 -31.95 35.72 1.60
N ARG A 653 -33.05 35.01 1.77
CA ARG A 653 -34.39 35.60 1.45
C ARG A 653 -34.79 36.63 2.48
N ARG A 654 -35.28 37.76 2.03
CA ARG A 654 -35.88 38.74 2.93
C ARG A 654 -37.28 38.35 3.28
N THR A 655 -37.72 38.67 4.50
CA THR A 655 -39.08 38.37 5.02
C THR A 655 -40.19 39.15 4.31
N GLU A 656 -39.93 40.36 3.82
CA GLU A 656 -40.93 41.18 3.19
C GLU A 656 -40.92 41.03 1.66
N ARG A 657 -39.85 41.34 0.98
CA ARG A 657 -39.64 41.19 -0.48
C ARG A 657 -38.16 41.42 -0.80
N GLY A 658 -37.61 40.72 -1.81
CA GLY A 658 -36.26 40.92 -2.32
C GLY A 658 -35.24 39.91 -1.82
N ALA A 659 -33.98 40.22 -2.03
CA ALA A 659 -32.82 39.37 -1.65
C ALA A 659 -31.82 40.13 -0.78
N ALA A 660 -31.05 39.40 0.00
CA ALA A 660 -29.91 39.90 0.73
C ALA A 660 -28.67 39.10 0.40
N PHE A 661 -27.67 39.73 -0.18
CA PHE A 661 -26.35 39.12 -0.43
C PHE A 661 -25.36 39.60 0.61
N TYR A 662 -24.62 38.69 1.20
CA TYR A 662 -23.64 38.97 2.24
C TYR A 662 -22.25 38.53 1.84
N VAL A 663 -21.28 39.43 2.05
CA VAL A 663 -19.85 39.16 1.92
C VAL A 663 -19.23 39.23 3.31
N ALA A 664 -18.53 38.19 3.75
CA ALA A 664 -17.74 38.24 4.97
C ALA A 664 -16.26 38.14 4.61
N LEU A 665 -15.43 39.01 5.19
CA LEU A 665 -13.99 39.06 4.98
C LEU A 665 -13.28 39.09 6.33
N PRO A 666 -12.08 38.44 6.45
CA PRO A 666 -11.32 38.46 7.70
C PRO A 666 -10.85 39.88 8.04
N LEU A 667 -10.87 40.22 9.32
CA LEU A 667 -10.28 41.47 9.82
C LEU A 667 -8.77 41.45 9.62
N ALA A 668 -8.20 42.62 9.31
CA ALA A 668 -6.75 42.78 9.36
C ALA A 668 -6.28 42.69 10.82
N GLN A 669 -5.46 41.71 11.16
CA GLN A 669 -4.88 41.58 12.50
C GLN A 669 -3.86 42.71 12.73
N GLU A 670 -3.96 43.41 13.83
CA GLU A 670 -3.12 44.55 14.18
C GLU A 670 -1.66 44.17 14.52
N ASN A 671 -1.27 42.88 14.50
CA ASN A 671 0.06 42.41 14.83
C ASN A 671 0.51 41.21 13.99
N ALA A 672 1.14 41.49 12.85
CA ALA A 672 2.18 40.61 12.31
C ALA A 672 3.38 41.49 11.95
N PRO A 673 4.58 41.27 12.56
CA PRO A 673 5.77 42.00 12.15
C PRO A 673 6.06 41.66 10.68
N SER A 674 6.21 42.72 9.89
CA SER A 674 6.59 42.60 8.48
C SER A 674 7.94 41.86 8.38
N THR A 675 7.89 40.59 7.94
CA THR A 675 9.09 39.90 7.44
C THR A 675 9.44 40.48 6.07
N ARG A 676 10.08 41.65 6.10
CA ARG A 676 10.86 42.11 4.97
C ARG A 676 12.15 41.27 4.95
N PRO A 677 12.54 40.65 3.84
CA PRO A 677 13.87 40.04 3.77
C PRO A 677 14.92 41.11 3.95
N PRO A 678 16.01 40.86 4.71
CA PRO A 678 17.04 41.84 4.90
C PRO A 678 17.71 42.14 3.55
N SER A 679 17.66 43.41 3.18
CA SER A 679 18.45 43.96 2.06
C SER A 679 19.94 43.71 2.35
N ALA A 680 20.61 43.06 1.45
CA ALA A 680 22.04 42.88 1.43
C ALA A 680 22.75 44.27 1.40
N THR A 681 23.27 44.69 2.53
CA THR A 681 24.26 45.75 2.60
C THR A 681 25.64 45.13 2.47
N SER A 682 26.26 45.43 1.36
CA SER A 682 27.67 45.18 1.08
C SER A 682 28.52 45.92 2.11
N THR A 683 29.29 45.20 2.93
CA THR A 683 30.48 45.71 3.61
C THR A 683 31.59 44.69 3.50
N SER A 684 32.61 45.08 2.77
CA SER A 684 33.87 44.39 2.62
C SER A 684 34.59 44.25 3.96
N PRO A 685 35.32 43.16 4.23
CA PRO A 685 36.17 43.07 5.40
C PRO A 685 37.57 43.60 5.09
N SER A 686 38.02 44.58 5.87
CA SER A 686 39.43 44.95 6.00
C SER A 686 40.13 43.96 6.93
N CYS A 687 41.31 43.48 6.45
CA CYS A 687 42.30 42.74 7.21
C CYS A 687 42.81 43.54 8.41
N GLU A 688 42.94 42.89 9.55
CA GLU A 688 44.04 43.15 10.48
C GLU A 688 44.38 41.92 11.32
N ALA A 689 45.67 41.60 11.32
CA ALA A 689 46.32 40.47 11.97
C ALA A 689 46.59 40.76 13.45
N ALA A 690 46.50 39.78 14.33
CA ALA A 690 47.39 39.59 15.46
C ALA A 690 47.23 38.22 16.12
N SER A 691 48.32 37.51 16.20
CA SER A 691 48.65 36.30 16.98
C SER A 691 49.25 36.68 18.33
N PRO A 692 49.74 35.75 19.20
CA PRO A 692 49.14 34.69 20.00
C PRO A 692 49.46 34.83 21.50
N ALA A 693 49.01 33.99 22.37
CA ALA A 693 49.71 33.41 23.53
C ALA A 693 48.71 32.87 24.60
N GLU A 694 48.96 31.63 24.90
CA GLU A 694 49.47 31.00 26.14
C GLU A 694 48.45 30.47 27.16
N ARG A 695 48.62 29.14 27.37
CA ARG A 695 48.68 28.40 28.68
C ARG A 695 47.42 28.40 29.55
N SER A 696 47.04 27.34 30.20
CA SER A 696 47.69 26.15 30.78
C SER A 696 46.63 25.16 31.29
N SER A 697 46.93 23.87 31.18
CA SER A 697 46.97 22.79 32.17
C SER A 697 45.95 22.72 33.32
N GLN A 698 45.31 21.54 33.44
CA GLN A 698 45.31 20.55 34.55
C GLN A 698 44.23 19.51 34.26
N VAL A 699 44.51 18.24 33.96
CA VAL A 699 44.99 17.09 34.75
C VAL A 699 44.20 16.86 36.05
N ILE A 700 43.58 15.68 36.11
CA ILE A 700 43.51 14.67 37.18
C ILE A 700 42.27 13.77 36.87
N GLU A 701 42.49 12.52 36.39
CA GLU A 701 42.47 11.24 37.12
C GLU A 701 41.14 10.93 37.87
N SER A 702 40.43 9.89 37.54
CA SER A 702 40.64 8.53 38.09
C SER A 702 39.49 7.60 37.65
N SER A 703 39.87 6.46 37.14
CA SER A 703 39.14 5.18 37.18
C SER A 703 39.29 4.57 38.59
N PRO A 704 38.66 3.44 39.01
CA PRO A 704 38.07 2.35 38.24
C PRO A 704 36.87 1.61 38.91
N ALA A 705 36.40 0.58 38.20
CA ALA A 705 36.06 -0.78 38.63
C ALA A 705 34.60 -1.15 39.02
N SER A 706 34.15 -2.13 38.29
CA SER A 706 33.50 -3.41 38.67
C SER A 706 32.02 -3.41 39.11
N SER A 707 31.17 -3.99 38.36
CA SER A 707 30.70 -5.40 38.49
C SER A 707 29.93 -5.81 37.23
#